data_ebaac569bfc55a54970e927a83fa3c60
#
_entry.id   ebaac569bfc55a54970e927a83fa3c60
#
_cell.length_a   1.000
_cell.length_b   1.000
_cell.length_c   1.000
_cell.angle_alpha   90.00
_cell.angle_beta   90.00
_cell.angle_gamma   90.00
#
_symmetry.space_group_name_H-M   'P 1'
#
loop_
_entity.id
_entity.type
_entity.pdbx_description
1 polymer ?
#
loop_
_entity_poly.entity_id
_entity_poly.type
_entity_poly.pdbx_seq_one_letter_code
_entity_poly.pdbx_strand_id
1 'polypeptide(L)'
;DGPGTIMNEQNVFRIINDFKRELYDKRGIKLDAFVLDDGWDIYKSDWVLRKDEFPHGLKIIADTLNKMGTNLGLWFGPIGGYSHRDWRVNWMRENGYETVGDQLCLGGKNYFSLFSKRVLDFMQNDHVSHFKWDGIQFSCSEPDHGHPTGVYSRTAIMDSLIDLCNKVRNVNPDAFLNITSGTWLSPWWVKYANTIWMQGDDWGYASVPSLSPRDREMTYRDISLYRDFIRNDFWFPISNLMTVGIIKGHLADLGGPSESLYNFTNNAVFWLARGVSMWELYISPDMLTQDEWDAIAGSILWAKDRFDILKHTEMIGGDPEKEEAYGYLHISGSRGIVAARNPYIEPAKMNVELSASYGLVPDADSLVIERTYPTRWIYPRLFSTGDMLEISLDGFETAIYEIYPLKESPFPIVTGVTFDVKKADEAQYILELYDISDQGQIFNQEKIKSVEVESGMVSRPVEPVNKLSFKSKTNKNQSEIDINCDLEKSINNATLSVLVRSISASADNSFKDSIPETVMSETIIQETNIQEPVLPVTTILIDGKKVKLEVVKQEGAWAWYKTDMATGKHLIKIFSRVQNKNDKWSGNVSVWLHTDQTINGKSLSFSLTENVKEPPLPPRPYPANELKRNIKLGEVNVRLPE
;
A
#
# COMPACT_ATOMS: atom_id res chain seq x y z
N ASP A 1 -7.29 4.85 -18.41
CA ASP A 1 -7.90 4.73 -19.74
C ASP A 1 -8.35 3.29 -19.98
N GLY A 2 -9.61 3.06 -20.38
CA GLY A 2 -10.13 1.73 -20.69
C GLY A 2 -9.75 1.28 -22.12
N PRO A 3 -9.97 0.01 -22.47
CA PRO A 3 -9.78 -0.48 -23.83
C PRO A 3 -10.53 0.40 -24.83
N GLY A 4 -9.81 0.95 -25.82
CA GLY A 4 -10.37 1.83 -26.85
C GLY A 4 -10.38 3.33 -26.50
N THR A 5 -9.87 3.75 -25.33
CA THR A 5 -9.67 5.16 -25.01
C THR A 5 -8.29 5.61 -25.47
N ILE A 6 -8.23 6.65 -26.28
CA ILE A 6 -6.98 7.25 -26.73
C ILE A 6 -6.64 8.41 -25.80
N MET A 7 -5.38 8.51 -25.37
CA MET A 7 -4.89 9.71 -24.69
C MET A 7 -4.85 10.87 -25.69
N ASN A 8 -5.76 11.80 -25.55
CA ASN A 8 -5.86 12.99 -26.38
C ASN A 8 -6.29 14.20 -25.54
N GLU A 9 -6.17 15.38 -26.12
CA GLU A 9 -6.47 16.64 -25.45
C GLU A 9 -7.88 16.67 -24.85
N GLN A 10 -8.90 16.19 -25.56
CA GLN A 10 -10.28 16.18 -25.09
C GLN A 10 -10.46 15.28 -23.87
N ASN A 11 -9.94 14.05 -23.89
CA ASN A 11 -10.04 13.11 -22.78
C ASN A 11 -9.25 13.59 -21.55
N VAL A 12 -8.06 14.17 -21.78
CA VAL A 12 -7.24 14.77 -20.71
C VAL A 12 -8.02 15.89 -20.02
N PHE A 13 -8.60 16.82 -20.76
CA PHE A 13 -9.42 17.89 -20.17
C PHE A 13 -10.66 17.36 -19.45
N ARG A 14 -11.31 16.32 -19.96
CA ARG A 14 -12.44 15.68 -19.27
C ARG A 14 -12.04 15.18 -17.89
N ILE A 15 -10.93 14.43 -17.81
CA ILE A 15 -10.45 13.88 -16.53
C ILE A 15 -10.00 15.00 -15.59
N ILE A 16 -9.27 16.00 -16.09
CA ILE A 16 -8.87 17.18 -15.28
C ILE A 16 -10.09 17.88 -14.70
N ASN A 17 -11.14 18.07 -15.49
CA ASN A 17 -12.37 18.72 -15.04
C ASN A 17 -13.13 17.88 -14.01
N ASP A 18 -13.11 16.55 -14.15
CA ASP A 18 -13.71 15.65 -13.17
C ASP A 18 -12.99 15.73 -11.83
N PHE A 19 -11.65 15.64 -11.82
CA PHE A 19 -10.86 15.83 -10.59
C PHE A 19 -11.01 17.25 -10.02
N LYS A 20 -11.04 18.25 -10.88
CA LYS A 20 -11.30 19.64 -10.44
C LYS A 20 -12.63 19.73 -9.72
N ARG A 21 -13.70 19.21 -10.30
CA ARG A 21 -15.04 19.22 -9.71
C ARG A 21 -15.08 18.49 -8.38
N GLU A 22 -14.52 17.26 -8.33
CA GLU A 22 -14.66 16.39 -7.15
C GLU A 22 -13.70 16.77 -6.01
N LEU A 23 -12.44 17.06 -6.29
CA LEU A 23 -11.48 17.38 -5.24
C LEU A 23 -11.34 18.89 -4.99
N TYR A 24 -11.15 19.70 -6.04
CA TYR A 24 -10.88 21.11 -5.87
C TYR A 24 -12.14 21.90 -5.51
N ASP A 25 -13.18 21.84 -6.35
CA ASP A 25 -14.38 22.68 -6.19
C ASP A 25 -15.23 22.22 -5.00
N LYS A 26 -15.47 20.91 -4.83
CA LYS A 26 -16.33 20.38 -3.77
C LYS A 26 -15.65 20.22 -2.43
N ARG A 27 -14.34 19.92 -2.41
CA ARG A 27 -13.63 19.48 -1.19
C ARG A 27 -12.41 20.31 -0.85
N GLY A 28 -12.09 21.34 -1.64
CA GLY A 28 -10.99 22.28 -1.37
C GLY A 28 -9.60 21.64 -1.51
N ILE A 29 -9.47 20.48 -2.15
CA ILE A 29 -8.20 19.78 -2.29
C ILE A 29 -7.57 20.11 -3.63
N LYS A 30 -6.35 20.64 -3.53
CA LYS A 30 -5.47 20.90 -4.64
C LYS A 30 -4.56 19.69 -4.87
N LEU A 31 -4.50 19.17 -6.08
CA LEU A 31 -3.47 18.24 -6.52
C LEU A 31 -2.20 19.02 -6.87
N ASP A 32 -1.03 18.48 -6.53
CA ASP A 32 0.25 19.12 -6.81
C ASP A 32 0.68 18.93 -8.26
N ALA A 33 0.35 17.78 -8.87
CA ALA A 33 0.60 17.51 -10.27
C ALA A 33 -0.50 16.64 -10.91
N PHE A 34 -0.65 16.79 -12.23
CA PHE A 34 -1.38 15.90 -13.10
C PHE A 34 -0.41 15.36 -14.15
N VAL A 35 -0.18 14.04 -14.14
CA VAL A 35 0.87 13.41 -14.95
C VAL A 35 0.25 12.64 -16.10
N LEU A 36 0.67 12.96 -17.33
CA LEU A 36 0.37 12.15 -18.52
C LEU A 36 1.34 10.98 -18.57
N ASP A 37 0.81 9.77 -18.48
CA ASP A 37 1.58 8.52 -18.53
C ASP A 37 1.90 8.14 -20.00
N ASP A 38 2.38 6.92 -20.28
CA ASP A 38 2.74 6.44 -21.62
C ASP A 38 1.59 6.61 -22.61
N GLY A 39 1.85 7.19 -23.79
CA GLY A 39 0.86 7.33 -24.86
C GLY A 39 0.60 8.76 -25.38
N TRP A 40 1.22 9.79 -24.84
CA TRP A 40 1.06 11.17 -25.31
C TRP A 40 1.88 11.49 -26.57
N ASP A 41 2.88 10.68 -26.91
CA ASP A 41 3.86 10.94 -27.95
C ASP A 41 3.81 9.94 -29.12
N ILE A 42 4.53 10.24 -30.18
CA ILE A 42 4.69 9.40 -31.36
C ILE A 42 5.74 8.33 -31.07
N TYR A 43 5.36 7.06 -31.06
CA TYR A 43 6.29 5.96 -30.76
C TYR A 43 7.47 5.83 -31.74
N LYS A 44 7.29 6.17 -33.03
CA LYS A 44 8.39 6.24 -34.02
C LYS A 44 9.00 7.63 -34.04
N SER A 45 9.51 8.10 -32.93
CA SER A 45 10.13 9.41 -32.79
C SER A 45 10.97 9.49 -31.50
N ASP A 46 11.55 10.65 -31.28
CA ASP A 46 12.28 11.08 -30.09
C ASP A 46 11.33 11.76 -29.06
N TRP A 47 10.22 11.12 -28.72
CA TRP A 47 9.17 11.67 -27.85
C TRP A 47 8.57 12.99 -28.39
N VAL A 48 8.24 13.00 -29.68
CA VAL A 48 7.50 14.10 -30.30
C VAL A 48 6.01 13.96 -29.93
N LEU A 49 5.42 15.06 -29.45
CA LEU A 49 3.99 15.11 -29.13
C LEU A 49 3.14 14.75 -30.35
N ARG A 50 2.12 13.93 -30.17
CA ARG A 50 1.10 13.60 -31.19
C ARG A 50 0.22 14.83 -31.43
N LYS A 51 0.52 15.61 -32.46
CA LYS A 51 -0.20 16.86 -32.76
C LYS A 51 -1.62 16.65 -33.26
N ASP A 52 -1.91 15.52 -33.83
CA ASP A 52 -3.25 15.10 -34.24
C ASP A 52 -4.16 14.84 -33.01
N GLU A 53 -3.60 14.34 -31.92
CA GLU A 53 -4.30 14.10 -30.66
C GLU A 53 -4.26 15.31 -29.70
N PHE A 54 -3.22 16.13 -29.81
CA PHE A 54 -2.99 17.35 -29.02
C PHE A 54 -2.79 18.56 -29.92
N PRO A 55 -3.82 19.01 -30.64
CA PRO A 55 -3.70 20.05 -31.67
C PRO A 55 -3.22 21.40 -31.14
N HIS A 56 -3.50 21.72 -29.87
CA HIS A 56 -3.07 22.97 -29.24
C HIS A 56 -1.79 22.82 -28.40
N GLY A 57 -1.17 21.62 -28.38
CA GLY A 57 0.02 21.32 -27.57
C GLY A 57 -0.26 21.14 -26.09
N LEU A 58 0.80 20.91 -25.32
CA LEU A 58 0.67 20.67 -23.87
C LEU A 58 0.56 21.95 -23.05
N LYS A 59 1.02 23.08 -23.59
CA LYS A 59 1.02 24.36 -22.88
C LYS A 59 -0.40 24.77 -22.42
N ILE A 60 -1.43 24.54 -23.24
CA ILE A 60 -2.82 24.87 -22.86
C ILE A 60 -3.30 24.03 -21.67
N ILE A 61 -2.85 22.78 -21.59
CA ILE A 61 -3.14 21.89 -20.45
C ILE A 61 -2.41 22.41 -19.22
N ALA A 62 -1.12 22.70 -19.32
CA ALA A 62 -0.33 23.27 -18.23
C ALA A 62 -0.91 24.59 -17.71
N ASP A 63 -1.25 25.51 -18.61
CA ASP A 63 -1.84 26.81 -18.24
C ASP A 63 -3.21 26.62 -17.53
N THR A 64 -3.97 25.61 -17.91
CA THR A 64 -5.25 25.29 -17.25
C THR A 64 -5.03 24.70 -15.85
N LEU A 65 -4.10 23.79 -15.70
CA LEU A 65 -3.72 23.21 -14.40
C LEU A 65 -3.12 24.27 -13.46
N ASN A 66 -2.25 25.15 -13.99
CA ASN A 66 -1.63 26.20 -13.20
C ASN A 66 -2.62 27.20 -12.59
N LYS A 67 -3.77 27.45 -13.24
CA LYS A 67 -4.86 28.25 -12.67
C LYS A 67 -5.46 27.63 -11.39
N MET A 68 -5.31 26.33 -11.20
CA MET A 68 -5.70 25.61 -9.99
C MET A 68 -4.52 25.41 -9.04
N GLY A 69 -3.32 25.88 -9.42
CA GLY A 69 -2.07 25.65 -8.71
C GLY A 69 -1.58 24.20 -8.80
N THR A 70 -1.98 23.49 -9.83
CA THR A 70 -1.55 22.12 -10.15
C THR A 70 -0.52 22.17 -11.28
N ASN A 71 0.52 21.34 -11.24
CA ASN A 71 1.55 21.26 -12.25
C ASN A 71 1.22 20.21 -13.32
N LEU A 72 1.73 20.39 -14.52
CA LEU A 72 1.72 19.34 -15.53
C LEU A 72 2.96 18.46 -15.37
N GLY A 73 2.75 17.15 -15.38
CA GLY A 73 3.79 16.14 -15.41
C GLY A 73 3.77 15.30 -16.68
N LEU A 74 4.92 14.73 -17.03
CA LEU A 74 5.07 13.80 -18.14
C LEU A 74 5.82 12.54 -17.71
N TRP A 75 5.34 11.41 -18.19
CA TRP A 75 6.06 10.16 -18.19
C TRP A 75 7.02 10.07 -19.37
N PHE A 76 8.19 9.51 -19.14
CA PHE A 76 9.15 9.11 -20.18
C PHE A 76 9.73 7.74 -19.86
N GLY A 77 9.96 6.94 -20.89
CA GLY A 77 10.68 5.68 -20.77
C GLY A 77 12.09 5.77 -21.35
N PRO A 78 13.13 6.15 -20.57
CA PRO A 78 14.49 6.34 -21.09
C PRO A 78 15.07 5.15 -21.86
N ILE A 79 14.60 3.92 -21.57
CA ILE A 79 14.96 2.71 -22.34
C ILE A 79 14.27 2.61 -23.71
N GLY A 80 13.34 3.51 -24.02
CA GLY A 80 12.54 3.49 -25.25
C GLY A 80 11.03 3.40 -25.02
N GLY A 81 10.60 3.39 -23.75
CA GLY A 81 9.21 3.21 -23.34
C GLY A 81 8.81 1.75 -23.15
N TYR A 82 7.55 1.52 -22.83
CA TYR A 82 6.97 0.17 -22.71
C TYR A 82 6.03 -0.14 -23.87
N SER A 83 5.14 0.79 -24.22
CA SER A 83 4.27 0.63 -25.39
C SER A 83 5.07 0.81 -26.68
N HIS A 84 4.98 -0.19 -27.56
CA HIS A 84 5.66 -0.17 -28.88
C HIS A 84 7.14 0.23 -28.83
N ARG A 85 7.86 -0.21 -27.79
CA ARG A 85 9.29 0.07 -27.59
C ARG A 85 10.14 -0.30 -28.81
N ASP A 86 9.85 -1.42 -29.46
CA ASP A 86 10.51 -1.88 -30.67
C ASP A 86 10.43 -0.86 -31.80
N TRP A 87 9.30 -0.16 -31.96
CA TRP A 87 9.15 0.89 -32.97
C TRP A 87 10.08 2.07 -32.71
N ARG A 88 10.15 2.50 -31.45
CA ARG A 88 11.03 3.63 -31.07
C ARG A 88 12.49 3.23 -31.17
N VAL A 89 12.89 2.09 -30.65
CA VAL A 89 14.27 1.65 -30.67
C VAL A 89 14.78 1.44 -32.11
N ASN A 90 13.96 0.89 -33.00
CA ASN A 90 14.31 0.76 -34.42
C ASN A 90 14.45 2.14 -35.09
N TRP A 91 13.50 3.04 -34.85
CA TRP A 91 13.57 4.40 -35.37
C TRP A 91 14.84 5.13 -34.89
N MET A 92 15.16 5.04 -33.61
CA MET A 92 16.36 5.62 -33.01
C MET A 92 17.64 5.06 -33.63
N ARG A 93 17.70 3.74 -33.83
CA ARG A 93 18.83 3.06 -34.48
C ARG A 93 19.04 3.54 -35.90
N GLU A 94 17.96 3.63 -36.68
CA GLU A 94 17.98 4.11 -38.06
C GLU A 94 18.43 5.59 -38.15
N ASN A 95 18.23 6.37 -37.10
CA ASN A 95 18.65 7.77 -37.01
C ASN A 95 19.99 7.97 -36.28
N GLY A 96 20.74 6.90 -36.01
CA GLY A 96 22.10 6.97 -35.49
C GLY A 96 22.24 7.23 -33.98
N TYR A 97 21.19 6.93 -33.21
CA TYR A 97 21.24 7.01 -31.75
C TYR A 97 21.63 5.67 -31.14
N GLU A 98 22.28 5.72 -29.99
CA GLU A 98 22.84 4.55 -29.31
C GLU A 98 21.74 3.62 -28.77
N THR A 99 21.74 2.39 -29.27
CA THR A 99 20.80 1.33 -28.89
C THR A 99 21.55 0.06 -28.50
N VAL A 100 21.03 -0.70 -27.54
CA VAL A 100 21.57 -1.99 -27.12
C VAL A 100 20.42 -3.00 -27.02
N GLY A 101 20.48 -4.06 -27.84
CA GLY A 101 19.35 -4.99 -27.96
C GLY A 101 18.06 -4.27 -28.34
N ASP A 102 17.05 -4.39 -27.51
CA ASP A 102 15.74 -3.76 -27.64
C ASP A 102 15.57 -2.48 -26.77
N GLN A 103 16.68 -1.88 -26.35
CA GLN A 103 16.68 -0.71 -25.46
C GLN A 103 17.55 0.43 -26.00
N LEU A 104 17.31 1.64 -25.48
CA LEU A 104 18.14 2.81 -25.73
C LEU A 104 19.21 2.93 -24.64
N CYS A 105 20.41 3.34 -25.02
CA CYS A 105 21.53 3.51 -24.10
C CYS A 105 21.63 4.94 -23.57
N LEU A 106 21.18 5.17 -22.34
CA LEU A 106 21.25 6.50 -21.71
C LEU A 106 22.70 7.00 -21.50
N GLY A 107 23.68 6.08 -21.43
CA GLY A 107 25.11 6.41 -21.39
C GLY A 107 25.68 6.85 -22.76
N GLY A 108 24.96 6.63 -23.86
CA GLY A 108 25.35 7.04 -25.21
C GLY A 108 25.22 8.55 -25.41
N LYS A 109 26.26 9.19 -25.95
CA LYS A 109 26.38 10.65 -26.03
C LYS A 109 25.27 11.29 -26.85
N ASN A 110 24.97 10.73 -28.04
CA ASN A 110 23.99 11.33 -28.95
C ASN A 110 22.58 11.18 -28.39
N TYR A 111 22.22 9.97 -27.92
CA TYR A 111 20.91 9.73 -27.31
C TYR A 111 20.73 10.55 -26.04
N PHE A 112 21.70 10.59 -25.15
CA PHE A 112 21.63 11.40 -23.94
C PHE A 112 21.42 12.89 -24.23
N SER A 113 22.14 13.42 -25.23
CA SER A 113 21.99 14.83 -25.67
C SER A 113 20.57 15.09 -26.17
N LEU A 114 20.05 14.21 -27.03
CA LEU A 114 18.69 14.29 -27.56
C LEU A 114 17.65 14.24 -26.45
N PHE A 115 17.73 13.22 -25.57
CA PHE A 115 16.78 13.00 -24.49
C PHE A 115 16.78 14.18 -23.50
N SER A 116 17.96 14.64 -23.08
CA SER A 116 18.09 15.80 -22.20
C SER A 116 17.46 17.05 -22.82
N LYS A 117 17.75 17.29 -24.10
CA LYS A 117 17.14 18.42 -24.80
C LYS A 117 15.62 18.32 -24.83
N ARG A 118 15.07 17.15 -25.11
CA ARG A 118 13.62 16.92 -25.16
C ARG A 118 12.95 17.20 -23.82
N VAL A 119 13.50 16.70 -22.72
CA VAL A 119 13.02 16.97 -21.36
C VAL A 119 13.03 18.48 -21.07
N LEU A 120 14.14 19.16 -21.36
CA LEU A 120 14.26 20.59 -21.10
C LEU A 120 13.36 21.44 -22.01
N ASP A 121 13.16 21.05 -23.28
CA ASP A 121 12.24 21.72 -24.21
C ASP A 121 10.79 21.71 -23.64
N PHE A 122 10.31 20.59 -23.08
CA PHE A 122 8.99 20.52 -22.44
C PHE A 122 8.89 21.38 -21.18
N MET A 123 9.96 21.47 -20.39
CA MET A 123 9.98 22.39 -19.25
C MET A 123 9.84 23.85 -19.69
N GLN A 124 10.63 24.27 -20.70
CA GLN A 124 10.72 25.65 -21.12
C GLN A 124 9.51 26.11 -21.95
N ASN A 125 8.98 25.23 -22.81
CA ASN A 125 7.94 25.59 -23.76
C ASN A 125 6.53 25.24 -23.28
N ASP A 126 6.40 24.14 -22.52
CA ASP A 126 5.12 23.58 -22.10
C ASP A 126 4.91 23.63 -20.58
N HIS A 127 5.84 24.24 -19.84
CA HIS A 127 5.77 24.40 -18.37
C HIS A 127 5.65 23.09 -17.59
N VAL A 128 6.21 21.99 -18.13
CA VAL A 128 6.24 20.71 -17.42
C VAL A 128 7.23 20.81 -16.25
N SER A 129 6.81 20.39 -15.08
CA SER A 129 7.63 20.45 -13.86
C SER A 129 7.59 19.19 -13.00
N HIS A 130 6.90 18.15 -13.45
CA HIS A 130 6.90 16.85 -12.81
C HIS A 130 7.28 15.79 -13.85
N PHE A 131 8.26 14.95 -13.52
CA PHE A 131 8.74 13.90 -14.43
C PHE A 131 8.69 12.54 -13.76
N LYS A 132 8.07 11.59 -14.45
CA LYS A 132 8.12 10.16 -14.15
C LYS A 132 9.03 9.51 -15.20
N TRP A 133 10.26 9.16 -14.81
CA TRP A 133 11.21 8.45 -15.69
C TRP A 133 11.17 6.97 -15.40
N ASP A 134 10.68 6.21 -16.37
CA ASP A 134 10.39 4.80 -16.22
C ASP A 134 11.24 3.92 -17.12
N GLY A 135 12.02 3.05 -16.49
CA GLY A 135 12.96 2.18 -17.18
C GLY A 135 14.29 2.86 -17.46
N ILE A 136 15.26 2.60 -16.59
CA ILE A 136 16.66 2.94 -16.78
C ILE A 136 17.42 1.65 -17.07
N GLN A 137 18.21 1.65 -18.15
CA GLN A 137 19.04 0.51 -18.50
C GLN A 137 20.14 0.25 -17.46
N PHE A 138 20.40 -1.03 -17.16
CA PHE A 138 21.41 -1.38 -16.18
C PHE A 138 22.83 -1.51 -16.71
N SER A 139 23.00 -1.87 -17.98
CA SER A 139 24.31 -2.03 -18.59
C SER A 139 24.22 -1.99 -20.11
N CYS A 140 25.32 -1.67 -20.78
CA CYS A 140 25.44 -1.65 -22.22
C CYS A 140 26.67 -2.45 -22.65
N SER A 141 26.51 -3.33 -23.63
CA SER A 141 27.59 -4.16 -24.19
C SER A 141 28.23 -3.57 -25.46
N GLU A 142 27.67 -2.49 -26.00
CA GLU A 142 28.10 -1.93 -27.27
C GLU A 142 29.39 -1.11 -27.11
N PRO A 143 30.44 -1.40 -27.89
CA PRO A 143 31.76 -0.81 -27.68
C PRO A 143 31.90 0.61 -28.24
N ASP A 144 30.99 1.04 -29.13
CA ASP A 144 31.07 2.32 -29.87
C ASP A 144 30.17 3.42 -29.26
N HIS A 145 29.56 3.18 -28.10
CA HIS A 145 28.69 4.15 -27.43
C HIS A 145 29.46 5.22 -26.61
N GLY A 146 30.79 5.20 -26.64
CA GLY A 146 31.64 6.20 -25.99
C GLY A 146 31.83 6.03 -24.49
N HIS A 147 31.47 4.88 -23.98
CA HIS A 147 31.68 4.47 -22.57
C HIS A 147 32.21 3.02 -22.50
N PRO A 148 32.79 2.59 -21.37
CA PRO A 148 33.18 1.19 -21.16
C PRO A 148 31.96 0.26 -21.28
N THR A 149 32.18 -0.98 -21.74
CA THR A 149 31.12 -1.98 -21.94
C THR A 149 30.81 -2.80 -20.69
N GLY A 150 29.68 -3.51 -20.72
CA GLY A 150 29.26 -4.45 -19.68
C GLY A 150 29.01 -3.77 -18.34
N VAL A 151 29.46 -4.36 -17.26
CA VAL A 151 29.26 -3.84 -15.89
C VAL A 151 29.81 -2.42 -15.70
N TYR A 152 30.88 -2.08 -16.39
CA TYR A 152 31.52 -0.74 -16.29
C TYR A 152 30.72 0.37 -16.97
N SER A 153 29.77 0.04 -17.87
CA SER A 153 28.87 1.01 -18.47
C SER A 153 27.89 1.61 -17.47
N ARG A 154 27.66 0.94 -16.33
CA ARG A 154 26.73 1.38 -15.28
C ARG A 154 27.06 2.77 -14.76
N THR A 155 28.34 3.06 -14.57
CA THR A 155 28.80 4.39 -14.13
C THR A 155 28.37 5.45 -15.13
N ALA A 156 28.63 5.27 -16.42
CA ALA A 156 28.27 6.23 -17.46
C ALA A 156 26.75 6.45 -17.57
N ILE A 157 25.96 5.38 -17.44
CA ILE A 157 24.50 5.47 -17.46
C ILE A 157 23.98 6.24 -16.24
N MET A 158 24.51 5.96 -15.05
CA MET A 158 24.11 6.65 -13.81
C MET A 158 24.57 8.12 -13.80
N ASP A 159 25.79 8.40 -14.28
CA ASP A 159 26.29 9.77 -14.41
C ASP A 159 25.42 10.58 -15.35
N SER A 160 24.96 9.99 -16.45
CA SER A 160 24.02 10.63 -17.39
C SER A 160 22.67 10.92 -16.71
N LEU A 161 22.13 9.98 -15.95
CA LEU A 161 20.89 10.17 -15.21
C LEU A 161 21.04 11.29 -14.16
N ILE A 162 22.13 11.31 -13.41
CA ILE A 162 22.44 12.35 -12.42
C ILE A 162 22.61 13.72 -13.09
N ASP A 163 23.30 13.78 -14.24
CA ASP A 163 23.45 15.01 -15.01
C ASP A 163 22.10 15.52 -15.52
N LEU A 164 21.22 14.64 -15.96
CA LEU A 164 19.85 15.02 -16.34
C LEU A 164 19.07 15.59 -15.15
N CYS A 165 19.12 14.95 -13.97
CA CYS A 165 18.53 15.49 -12.74
C CYS A 165 19.03 16.91 -12.44
N ASN A 166 20.35 17.12 -12.52
CA ASN A 166 20.96 18.42 -12.28
C ASN A 166 20.53 19.47 -13.33
N LYS A 167 20.46 19.10 -14.61
CA LYS A 167 19.98 19.99 -15.67
C LYS A 167 18.53 20.42 -15.43
N VAL A 168 17.67 19.50 -15.06
CA VAL A 168 16.26 19.81 -14.71
C VAL A 168 16.20 20.76 -13.52
N ARG A 169 16.95 20.48 -12.45
CA ARG A 169 17.01 21.32 -11.25
C ARG A 169 17.57 22.72 -11.51
N ASN A 170 18.50 22.84 -12.45
CA ASN A 170 19.05 24.15 -12.87
C ASN A 170 18.01 25.01 -13.58
N VAL A 171 17.05 24.41 -14.29
CA VAL A 171 15.93 25.13 -14.94
C VAL A 171 14.82 25.43 -13.94
N ASN A 172 14.46 24.45 -13.11
CA ASN A 172 13.44 24.59 -12.07
C ASN A 172 13.87 23.82 -10.82
N PRO A 173 14.34 24.49 -9.76
CA PRO A 173 14.72 23.84 -8.51
C PRO A 173 13.60 23.04 -7.84
N ASP A 174 12.35 23.44 -8.07
CA ASP A 174 11.16 22.82 -7.48
C ASP A 174 10.56 21.70 -8.36
N ALA A 175 11.20 21.35 -9.48
CA ALA A 175 10.73 20.25 -10.31
C ALA A 175 10.70 18.94 -9.53
N PHE A 176 9.63 18.16 -9.66
CA PHE A 176 9.50 16.86 -9.03
C PHE A 176 10.04 15.77 -9.96
N LEU A 177 10.98 14.98 -9.46
CA LEU A 177 11.62 13.89 -10.18
C LEU A 177 11.29 12.56 -9.53
N ASN A 178 10.55 11.72 -10.24
CA ASN A 178 10.25 10.35 -9.88
C ASN A 178 10.99 9.40 -10.84
N ILE A 179 11.83 8.52 -10.31
CA ILE A 179 12.53 7.49 -11.08
C ILE A 179 11.95 6.13 -10.69
N THR A 180 11.25 5.49 -11.63
CA THR A 180 10.44 4.30 -11.29
C THR A 180 11.23 3.01 -11.40
N SER A 181 11.92 2.74 -12.47
CA SER A 181 12.63 1.47 -12.62
C SER A 181 14.03 1.63 -13.22
N GLY A 182 14.89 0.63 -13.02
CA GLY A 182 16.27 0.65 -13.49
C GLY A 182 17.26 1.29 -12.52
N THR A 183 16.82 1.60 -11.31
CA THR A 183 17.66 2.02 -10.20
C THR A 183 17.52 1.03 -9.04
N TRP A 184 18.44 1.08 -8.10
CA TRP A 184 18.36 0.33 -6.84
C TRP A 184 18.23 1.30 -5.68
N LEU A 185 17.73 0.82 -4.53
CA LEU A 185 17.59 1.63 -3.33
C LEU A 185 18.99 1.98 -2.78
N SER A 186 19.35 3.25 -2.95
CA SER A 186 20.58 3.81 -2.41
C SER A 186 20.32 5.20 -1.85
N PRO A 187 20.79 5.53 -0.63
CA PRO A 187 20.54 6.83 -0.01
C PRO A 187 21.05 8.02 -0.85
N TRP A 188 21.97 7.81 -1.77
CA TRP A 188 22.46 8.85 -2.68
C TRP A 188 21.38 9.40 -3.61
N TRP A 189 20.32 8.62 -3.91
CA TRP A 189 19.26 9.07 -4.80
C TRP A 189 18.45 10.24 -4.23
N VAL A 190 18.33 10.38 -2.91
CA VAL A 190 17.60 11.51 -2.29
C VAL A 190 18.23 12.86 -2.60
N LYS A 191 19.48 12.88 -3.07
CA LYS A 191 20.15 14.10 -3.53
C LYS A 191 19.68 14.54 -4.93
N TYR A 192 19.20 13.61 -5.74
CA TYR A 192 18.94 13.84 -7.17
C TYR A 192 17.46 13.71 -7.52
N ALA A 193 16.76 12.77 -6.93
CA ALA A 193 15.34 12.50 -7.19
C ALA A 193 14.49 12.71 -5.92
N ASN A 194 13.22 13.00 -6.11
CA ASN A 194 12.26 13.12 -5.01
C ASN A 194 11.82 11.75 -4.53
N THR A 195 11.56 10.84 -5.48
CA THR A 195 11.12 9.48 -5.18
C THR A 195 11.78 8.45 -6.10
N ILE A 196 12.00 7.27 -5.54
CA ILE A 196 12.53 6.10 -6.23
C ILE A 196 11.54 4.95 -6.07
N TRP A 197 11.39 4.12 -7.11
CA TRP A 197 10.55 2.93 -7.06
C TRP A 197 11.05 1.93 -6.02
N MET A 198 10.11 1.45 -5.19
CA MET A 198 10.41 0.48 -4.12
C MET A 198 10.77 -0.92 -4.62
N GLN A 199 10.60 -1.21 -5.89
CA GLN A 199 10.70 -2.51 -6.54
C GLN A 199 9.43 -3.37 -6.40
N GLY A 200 9.36 -4.44 -7.18
CA GLY A 200 8.19 -5.32 -7.28
C GLY A 200 7.26 -4.93 -8.43
N ASP A 201 6.11 -5.60 -8.52
CA ASP A 201 5.11 -5.35 -9.56
C ASP A 201 4.26 -4.12 -9.23
N ASP A 202 3.62 -3.51 -10.24
CA ASP A 202 2.72 -2.36 -10.06
C ASP A 202 1.53 -2.70 -9.16
N TRP A 203 0.98 -3.90 -9.29
CA TRP A 203 0.03 -4.51 -8.37
C TRP A 203 0.35 -5.99 -8.25
N GLY A 204 0.58 -6.42 -7.04
CA GLY A 204 0.89 -7.80 -6.73
C GLY A 204 -0.12 -8.40 -5.76
N TYR A 205 -0.01 -9.69 -5.59
CA TYR A 205 -0.82 -10.39 -4.62
C TYR A 205 0.07 -11.30 -3.79
N ALA A 206 0.17 -11.02 -2.50
CA ALA A 206 0.80 -11.95 -1.59
C ALA A 206 -0.03 -13.22 -1.43
N SER A 207 0.64 -14.31 -1.08
CA SER A 207 0.00 -15.61 -0.78
C SER A 207 -0.68 -15.64 0.59
N VAL A 208 -0.98 -14.48 1.16
CA VAL A 208 -1.68 -14.34 2.44
C VAL A 208 -3.17 -14.12 2.23
N PRO A 209 -4.01 -14.57 3.15
CA PRO A 209 -5.43 -14.29 3.14
C PRO A 209 -5.67 -12.78 3.20
N SER A 210 -6.71 -12.34 2.56
CA SER A 210 -7.09 -10.94 2.54
C SER A 210 -8.59 -10.79 2.39
N LEU A 211 -9.08 -9.65 2.83
CA LEU A 211 -10.49 -9.30 2.75
C LEU A 211 -10.95 -9.14 1.30
N SER A 212 -10.13 -8.50 0.50
CA SER A 212 -10.42 -8.15 -0.90
C SER A 212 -9.13 -8.15 -1.73
N PRO A 213 -9.21 -8.09 -3.06
CA PRO A 213 -8.03 -7.90 -3.90
C PRO A 213 -7.25 -6.63 -3.56
N ARG A 214 -7.92 -5.52 -3.25
CA ARG A 214 -7.28 -4.28 -2.80
C ARG A 214 -6.51 -4.47 -1.50
N ASP A 215 -7.10 -5.17 -0.56
CA ASP A 215 -6.46 -5.45 0.73
C ASP A 215 -5.22 -6.32 0.58
N ARG A 216 -5.26 -7.27 -0.36
CA ARG A 216 -4.10 -8.10 -0.73
C ARG A 216 -2.98 -7.30 -1.37
N GLU A 217 -3.32 -6.34 -2.22
CA GLU A 217 -2.34 -5.42 -2.80
C GLU A 217 -1.64 -4.61 -1.71
N MET A 218 -2.39 -4.09 -0.75
CA MET A 218 -1.82 -3.37 0.40
C MET A 218 -0.83 -4.26 1.16
N THR A 219 -1.23 -5.49 1.47
CA THR A 219 -0.36 -6.46 2.18
C THR A 219 0.87 -6.83 1.35
N TYR A 220 0.73 -7.01 0.03
CA TYR A 220 1.85 -7.27 -0.87
C TYR A 220 2.91 -6.16 -0.84
N ARG A 221 2.49 -4.90 -0.89
CA ARG A 221 3.38 -3.74 -0.76
C ARG A 221 4.12 -3.74 0.57
N ASP A 222 3.39 -3.97 1.64
CA ASP A 222 3.96 -3.95 2.98
C ASP A 222 4.89 -5.15 3.25
N ILE A 223 4.64 -6.32 2.65
CA ILE A 223 5.59 -7.45 2.64
C ILE A 223 6.89 -7.04 1.95
N SER A 224 6.82 -6.38 0.81
CA SER A 224 8.01 -5.92 0.10
C SER A 224 8.80 -4.91 0.94
N LEU A 225 8.11 -3.94 1.57
CA LEU A 225 8.74 -2.99 2.48
C LEU A 225 9.34 -3.68 3.71
N TYR A 226 8.63 -4.62 4.33
CA TYR A 226 9.13 -5.37 5.48
C TYR A 226 10.41 -6.14 5.13
N ARG A 227 10.41 -6.83 3.99
CA ARG A 227 11.59 -7.55 3.50
C ARG A 227 12.78 -6.61 3.33
N ASP A 228 12.58 -5.47 2.69
CA ASP A 228 13.68 -4.59 2.32
C ASP A 228 14.16 -3.76 3.52
N PHE A 229 13.26 -3.20 4.34
CA PHE A 229 13.62 -2.31 5.44
C PHE A 229 13.80 -2.98 6.80
N ILE A 230 13.19 -4.16 7.02
CA ILE A 230 13.34 -4.89 8.28
C ILE A 230 14.30 -6.07 8.13
N ARG A 231 14.09 -6.93 7.12
CA ARG A 231 14.93 -8.13 6.93
C ARG A 231 16.29 -7.81 6.32
N ASN A 232 16.34 -6.88 5.36
CA ASN A 232 17.55 -6.54 4.61
C ASN A 232 18.25 -5.26 5.11
N ASP A 233 17.63 -4.54 6.05
CA ASP A 233 18.18 -3.33 6.68
C ASP A 233 18.63 -2.27 5.64
N PHE A 234 17.78 -1.95 4.66
CA PHE A 234 18.10 -0.93 3.67
C PHE A 234 18.06 0.47 4.26
N TRP A 235 19.13 1.20 4.03
CA TRP A 235 19.27 2.59 4.43
C TRP A 235 18.74 3.53 3.36
N PHE A 236 17.43 3.57 3.23
CA PHE A 236 16.75 4.51 2.36
C PHE A 236 15.50 5.04 3.09
N PRO A 237 15.23 6.34 3.08
CA PRO A 237 14.05 6.86 3.78
C PRO A 237 12.77 6.40 3.08
N ILE A 238 11.90 5.71 3.81
CA ILE A 238 10.61 5.22 3.29
C ILE A 238 9.79 6.36 2.69
N SER A 239 9.88 7.57 3.27
CA SER A 239 9.19 8.76 2.77
C SER A 239 9.56 9.15 1.32
N ASN A 240 10.71 8.72 0.83
CA ASN A 240 11.15 8.97 -0.55
C ASN A 240 10.95 7.79 -1.50
N LEU A 241 10.14 6.80 -1.08
CA LEU A 241 9.72 5.72 -1.97
C LEU A 241 8.46 6.07 -2.76
N MET A 242 8.45 5.66 -4.01
CA MET A 242 7.23 5.43 -4.77
C MET A 242 6.70 4.04 -4.42
N THR A 243 5.49 3.97 -3.87
CA THR A 243 4.85 2.72 -3.43
C THR A 243 3.58 2.40 -4.22
N VAL A 244 3.45 2.99 -5.43
CA VAL A 244 2.21 3.04 -6.20
C VAL A 244 1.11 3.77 -5.42
N GLY A 245 -0.10 3.82 -5.94
CA GLY A 245 -1.14 4.64 -5.36
C GLY A 245 -2.46 3.92 -5.12
N ILE A 246 -3.51 4.70 -4.93
CA ILE A 246 -4.87 4.20 -4.86
C ILE A 246 -5.33 3.89 -6.28
N ILE A 247 -5.56 2.60 -6.59
CA ILE A 247 -5.95 2.12 -7.91
C ILE A 247 -7.44 1.79 -7.92
N LYS A 248 -8.23 2.55 -8.66
CA LYS A 248 -9.63 2.27 -9.01
C LYS A 248 -9.93 2.83 -10.38
N GLY A 249 -9.57 2.10 -11.41
CA GLY A 249 -9.68 2.51 -12.80
C GLY A 249 -10.21 1.42 -13.71
N HIS A 250 -10.62 1.80 -14.91
CA HIS A 250 -11.17 0.86 -15.90
C HIS A 250 -10.16 -0.20 -16.33
N LEU A 251 -8.85 0.07 -16.26
CA LEU A 251 -7.81 -0.92 -16.55
C LEU A 251 -7.54 -1.84 -15.36
N ALA A 252 -7.65 -1.32 -14.15
CA ALA A 252 -7.41 -2.08 -12.93
C ALA A 252 -8.31 -1.56 -11.80
N ASP A 253 -9.29 -2.37 -11.42
CA ASP A 253 -10.15 -2.14 -10.27
C ASP A 253 -9.82 -3.18 -9.19
N LEU A 254 -8.93 -2.81 -8.28
CA LEU A 254 -8.44 -3.73 -7.24
C LEU A 254 -9.50 -4.10 -6.21
N GLY A 255 -10.51 -3.25 -6.02
CA GLY A 255 -11.60 -3.54 -5.09
C GLY A 255 -12.70 -4.40 -5.70
N GLY A 256 -12.87 -4.27 -7.00
CA GLY A 256 -13.98 -4.89 -7.75
C GLY A 256 -15.32 -4.20 -7.52
N PRO A 257 -16.36 -4.62 -8.24
CA PRO A 257 -17.66 -3.91 -8.28
C PRO A 257 -18.44 -4.00 -6.95
N SER A 258 -18.06 -4.88 -6.04
CA SER A 258 -18.71 -5.07 -4.72
C SER A 258 -17.85 -4.58 -3.56
N GLU A 259 -16.88 -3.72 -3.84
CA GLU A 259 -16.04 -3.16 -2.79
C GLU A 259 -16.87 -2.31 -1.81
N SER A 260 -16.70 -2.59 -0.51
CA SER A 260 -17.35 -1.76 0.51
C SER A 260 -16.60 -0.44 0.72
N LEU A 261 -17.34 0.60 1.08
CA LEU A 261 -16.74 1.87 1.48
C LEU A 261 -15.75 1.70 2.63
N TYR A 262 -16.05 0.80 3.58
CA TYR A 262 -15.15 0.48 4.69
C TYR A 262 -13.79 -0.03 4.20
N ASN A 263 -13.78 -1.00 3.28
CA ASN A 263 -12.53 -1.53 2.72
C ASN A 263 -11.76 -0.47 1.94
N PHE A 264 -12.43 0.28 1.09
CA PHE A 264 -11.83 1.38 0.33
C PHE A 264 -11.21 2.45 1.24
N THR A 265 -11.94 2.85 2.29
CA THR A 265 -11.49 3.85 3.26
C THR A 265 -10.28 3.37 4.05
N ASN A 266 -10.31 2.12 4.56
CA ASN A 266 -9.16 1.53 5.27
C ASN A 266 -7.88 1.58 4.43
N ASN A 267 -8.00 1.25 3.14
CA ASN A 267 -6.85 1.28 2.23
C ASN A 267 -6.37 2.71 1.96
N ALA A 268 -7.28 3.66 1.72
CA ALA A 268 -6.93 5.06 1.51
C ALA A 268 -6.21 5.66 2.72
N VAL A 269 -6.76 5.44 3.92
CA VAL A 269 -6.18 5.92 5.18
C VAL A 269 -4.80 5.30 5.41
N PHE A 270 -4.68 3.98 5.32
CA PHE A 270 -3.43 3.29 5.63
C PHE A 270 -2.33 3.60 4.61
N TRP A 271 -2.71 3.71 3.33
CA TRP A 271 -1.76 4.06 2.29
C TRP A 271 -1.16 5.46 2.49
N LEU A 272 -1.99 6.46 2.80
CA LEU A 272 -1.52 7.81 3.11
C LEU A 272 -0.73 7.86 4.42
N ALA A 273 -1.13 7.05 5.40
CA ALA A 273 -0.44 6.94 6.68
C ALA A 273 0.91 6.21 6.61
N ARG A 274 1.29 5.62 5.46
CA ARG A 274 2.62 5.03 5.27
C ARG A 274 3.74 6.07 5.33
N GLY A 275 3.41 7.36 5.11
CA GLY A 275 4.35 8.47 5.25
C GLY A 275 5.20 8.73 4.01
N VAL A 276 4.84 8.15 2.85
CA VAL A 276 5.50 8.47 1.59
C VAL A 276 5.13 9.88 1.11
N SER A 277 6.05 10.55 0.44
CA SER A 277 5.86 11.93 -0.03
C SER A 277 5.11 12.03 -1.36
N MET A 278 4.98 10.92 -2.09
CA MET A 278 4.28 10.86 -3.37
C MET A 278 2.98 10.07 -3.21
N TRP A 279 1.86 10.76 -3.39
CA TRP A 279 0.53 10.17 -3.31
C TRP A 279 -0.09 10.12 -4.69
N GLU A 280 -0.13 8.92 -5.26
CA GLU A 280 -0.65 8.70 -6.60
C GLU A 280 -2.11 8.26 -6.56
N LEU A 281 -2.91 8.83 -7.45
CA LEU A 281 -4.30 8.47 -7.63
C LEU A 281 -4.48 7.91 -9.07
N TYR A 282 -4.45 6.60 -9.20
CA TYR A 282 -4.75 5.88 -10.44
C TYR A 282 -6.26 5.61 -10.52
N ILE A 283 -7.01 6.68 -10.73
CA ILE A 283 -8.46 6.68 -10.58
C ILE A 283 -9.14 7.09 -11.89
N SER A 284 -10.11 6.30 -12.33
CA SER A 284 -11.12 6.73 -13.30
C SER A 284 -12.27 7.42 -12.54
N PRO A 285 -12.44 8.75 -12.68
CA PRO A 285 -13.31 9.53 -11.80
C PRO A 285 -14.78 9.08 -11.78
N ASP A 286 -15.26 8.49 -12.87
CA ASP A 286 -16.61 7.96 -13.04
C ASP A 286 -16.87 6.66 -12.27
N MET A 287 -15.82 6.00 -11.75
CA MET A 287 -15.92 4.78 -10.95
C MET A 287 -16.11 5.03 -9.45
N LEU A 288 -15.91 6.26 -8.97
CA LEU A 288 -16.02 6.57 -7.56
C LEU A 288 -17.40 7.12 -7.20
N THR A 289 -17.92 6.63 -6.09
CA THR A 289 -19.09 7.21 -5.41
C THR A 289 -18.72 8.52 -4.69
N GLN A 290 -19.71 9.32 -4.28
CA GLN A 290 -19.43 10.53 -3.51
C GLN A 290 -18.81 10.22 -2.16
N ASP A 291 -19.22 9.13 -1.51
CA ASP A 291 -18.66 8.70 -0.21
C ASP A 291 -17.19 8.27 -0.35
N GLU A 292 -16.81 7.63 -1.45
CA GLU A 292 -15.39 7.29 -1.72
C GLU A 292 -14.56 8.54 -2.02
N TRP A 293 -15.12 9.52 -2.72
CA TRP A 293 -14.46 10.82 -2.88
C TRP A 293 -14.29 11.54 -1.55
N ASP A 294 -15.28 11.47 -0.64
CA ASP A 294 -15.18 12.04 0.71
C ASP A 294 -14.10 11.30 1.54
N ALA A 295 -14.03 9.98 1.43
CA ALA A 295 -13.00 9.16 2.09
C ALA A 295 -11.58 9.53 1.64
N ILE A 296 -11.35 9.63 0.32
CA ILE A 296 -10.06 10.09 -0.23
C ILE A 296 -9.73 11.50 0.25
N ALA A 297 -10.70 12.41 0.14
CA ALA A 297 -10.51 13.80 0.50
C ALA A 297 -10.17 13.97 1.98
N GLY A 298 -10.93 13.32 2.86
CA GLY A 298 -10.67 13.33 4.30
C GLY A 298 -9.29 12.78 4.63
N SER A 299 -8.90 11.68 4.00
CA SER A 299 -7.59 11.06 4.19
C SER A 299 -6.45 11.96 3.70
N ILE A 300 -6.59 12.64 2.55
CA ILE A 300 -5.59 13.57 2.01
C ILE A 300 -5.46 14.80 2.93
N LEU A 301 -6.56 15.38 3.38
CA LEU A 301 -6.53 16.54 4.28
C LEU A 301 -5.84 16.19 5.60
N TRP A 302 -6.20 15.04 6.19
CA TRP A 302 -5.57 14.54 7.41
C TRP A 302 -4.06 14.36 7.22
N ALA A 303 -3.64 13.70 6.14
CA ALA A 303 -2.22 13.42 5.87
C ALA A 303 -1.43 14.69 5.56
N LYS A 304 -1.99 15.66 4.81
CA LYS A 304 -1.35 16.95 4.53
C LYS A 304 -1.10 17.77 5.82
N ASP A 305 -2.08 17.80 6.72
CA ASP A 305 -1.96 18.51 7.99
C ASP A 305 -0.90 17.90 8.93
N ARG A 306 -0.61 16.61 8.73
CA ARG A 306 0.32 15.82 9.58
C ARG A 306 1.60 15.41 8.89
N PHE A 307 1.82 15.88 7.67
CA PHE A 307 2.95 15.40 6.86
C PHE A 307 4.31 15.69 7.50
N ASP A 308 4.43 16.76 8.28
CA ASP A 308 5.66 17.06 9.03
C ASP A 308 6.03 15.98 10.06
N ILE A 309 5.05 15.19 10.52
CA ILE A 309 5.27 14.02 11.36
C ILE A 309 5.40 12.77 10.49
N LEU A 310 4.48 12.56 9.54
CA LEU A 310 4.40 11.36 8.70
C LEU A 310 5.68 11.08 7.91
N LYS A 311 6.38 12.11 7.44
CA LYS A 311 7.64 11.95 6.69
C LYS A 311 8.78 11.29 7.50
N HIS A 312 8.68 11.22 8.83
CA HIS A 312 9.62 10.54 9.71
C HIS A 312 9.13 9.13 10.01
N THR A 313 9.10 8.29 9.00
CA THR A 313 8.47 6.97 9.03
C THR A 313 9.44 5.84 9.29
N GLU A 314 9.05 4.94 10.21
CA GLU A 314 9.69 3.67 10.48
C GLU A 314 8.65 2.55 10.41
N MET A 315 8.95 1.47 9.73
CA MET A 315 8.09 0.29 9.75
C MET A 315 8.28 -0.47 11.06
N ILE A 316 7.19 -0.90 11.69
CA ILE A 316 7.17 -1.52 13.02
C ILE A 316 6.26 -2.75 13.04
N GLY A 317 6.35 -3.53 14.10
CA GLY A 317 5.50 -4.70 14.35
C GLY A 317 6.06 -5.99 13.76
N GLY A 318 5.16 -6.89 13.43
CA GLY A 318 5.47 -8.23 12.94
C GLY A 318 5.64 -8.31 11.42
N ASP A 319 5.74 -9.52 10.94
CA ASP A 319 5.93 -9.84 9.53
C ASP A 319 4.58 -10.03 8.83
N PRO A 320 4.17 -9.12 7.92
CA PRO A 320 2.89 -9.24 7.24
C PRO A 320 2.77 -10.52 6.39
N GLU A 321 3.88 -11.10 5.91
CA GLU A 321 3.89 -12.38 5.20
C GLU A 321 3.52 -13.56 6.13
N LYS A 322 3.69 -13.39 7.43
CA LYS A 322 3.30 -14.35 8.47
C LYS A 322 1.98 -14.02 9.14
N GLU A 323 1.20 -13.13 8.54
CA GLU A 323 -0.11 -12.74 9.08
C GLU A 323 -0.01 -12.02 10.44
N GLU A 324 1.16 -11.47 10.76
CA GLU A 324 1.39 -10.76 12.01
C GLU A 324 0.97 -9.28 11.87
N ALA A 325 0.44 -8.68 12.94
CA ALA A 325 0.10 -7.27 12.96
C ALA A 325 1.36 -6.40 12.81
N TYR A 326 1.27 -5.38 11.98
CA TYR A 326 2.37 -4.48 11.63
C TYR A 326 1.88 -3.04 11.44
N GLY A 327 2.79 -2.15 11.16
CA GLY A 327 2.41 -0.78 10.85
C GLY A 327 3.60 0.16 10.65
N TYR A 328 3.31 1.44 10.78
CA TYR A 328 4.28 2.52 10.63
C TYR A 328 4.22 3.43 11.83
N LEU A 329 5.38 3.79 12.35
CA LEU A 329 5.57 4.74 13.43
C LEU A 329 6.25 5.99 12.89
N HIS A 330 5.69 7.13 13.23
CA HIS A 330 6.20 8.43 12.83
C HIS A 330 6.36 9.29 14.07
N ILE A 331 7.56 9.76 14.33
CA ILE A 331 7.85 10.60 15.49
C ILE A 331 8.55 11.89 15.05
N SER A 332 8.07 13.00 15.58
CA SER A 332 8.70 14.31 15.43
C SER A 332 8.64 15.06 16.76
N GLY A 333 9.74 15.10 17.49
CA GLY A 333 9.82 15.73 18.80
C GLY A 333 8.96 15.03 19.86
N SER A 334 7.93 15.69 20.39
CA SER A 334 6.99 15.11 21.38
C SER A 334 5.70 14.60 20.75
N ARG A 335 5.59 14.63 19.43
CA ARG A 335 4.40 14.18 18.69
C ARG A 335 4.71 12.95 17.87
N GLY A 336 3.70 12.11 17.67
CA GLY A 336 3.84 10.92 16.84
C GLY A 336 2.51 10.46 16.25
N ILE A 337 2.62 9.54 15.31
CA ILE A 337 1.50 8.83 14.70
C ILE A 337 1.88 7.36 14.61
N VAL A 338 0.96 6.48 14.95
CA VAL A 338 1.05 5.04 14.69
C VAL A 338 -0.06 4.66 13.73
N ALA A 339 0.31 4.18 12.56
CA ALA A 339 -0.60 3.51 11.66
C ALA A 339 -0.43 2.00 11.86
N ALA A 340 -1.46 1.33 12.37
CA ALA A 340 -1.42 -0.09 12.67
C ALA A 340 -2.40 -0.87 11.81
N ARG A 341 -2.03 -2.09 11.41
CA ARG A 341 -2.87 -2.95 10.59
C ARG A 341 -2.72 -4.41 10.98
N ASN A 342 -3.85 -5.10 11.04
CA ASN A 342 -3.91 -6.55 11.08
C ASN A 342 -4.22 -7.07 9.66
N PRO A 343 -3.31 -7.80 9.00
CA PRO A 343 -3.52 -8.28 7.64
C PRO A 343 -4.35 -9.56 7.57
N TYR A 344 -4.82 -10.06 8.70
CA TYR A 344 -5.48 -11.36 8.81
C TYR A 344 -6.79 -11.28 9.59
N ILE A 345 -7.63 -12.33 9.47
CA ILE A 345 -8.96 -12.38 10.07
C ILE A 345 -8.94 -12.60 11.61
N GLU A 346 -7.93 -13.25 12.15
CA GLU A 346 -7.83 -13.46 13.60
C GLU A 346 -7.37 -12.19 14.31
N PRO A 347 -7.95 -11.83 15.46
CA PRO A 347 -7.48 -10.69 16.24
C PRO A 347 -5.99 -10.80 16.57
N ALA A 348 -5.30 -9.70 16.49
CA ALA A 348 -3.86 -9.64 16.71
C ALA A 348 -3.47 -8.50 17.66
N LYS A 349 -2.29 -8.61 18.25
CA LYS A 349 -1.71 -7.56 19.08
C LYS A 349 -0.35 -7.14 18.57
N MET A 350 -0.07 -5.85 18.67
CA MET A 350 1.21 -5.26 18.36
C MET A 350 1.68 -4.41 19.54
N ASN A 351 2.97 -4.49 19.87
CA ASN A 351 3.60 -3.69 20.90
C ASN A 351 4.53 -2.66 20.26
N VAL A 352 4.40 -1.39 20.67
CA VAL A 352 5.20 -0.27 20.19
C VAL A 352 5.89 0.37 21.39
N GLU A 353 7.21 0.39 21.40
CA GLU A 353 7.98 1.13 22.42
C GLU A 353 8.00 2.62 22.05
N LEU A 354 7.58 3.49 22.95
CA LEU A 354 7.67 4.93 22.80
C LEU A 354 9.10 5.38 23.13
N SER A 355 10.00 5.22 22.17
CA SER A 355 11.44 5.31 22.42
C SER A 355 12.08 6.53 21.78
N ALA A 356 13.10 7.05 22.45
CA ALA A 356 13.97 8.09 21.89
C ALA A 356 14.74 7.59 20.64
N SER A 357 14.90 6.28 20.46
CA SER A 357 15.50 5.70 19.24
C SER A 357 14.67 5.96 17.98
N TYR A 358 13.37 6.19 18.15
CA TYR A 358 12.47 6.59 17.06
C TYR A 358 12.30 8.10 16.92
N GLY A 359 13.05 8.89 17.68
CA GLY A 359 13.02 10.36 17.61
C GLY A 359 12.10 11.04 18.63
N LEU A 360 11.48 10.28 19.55
CA LEU A 360 10.74 10.86 20.67
C LEU A 360 11.72 11.57 21.64
N VAL A 361 11.37 12.77 22.09
CA VAL A 361 12.21 13.48 23.07
C VAL A 361 12.38 12.63 24.34
N PRO A 362 13.60 12.54 24.92
CA PRO A 362 13.89 11.60 25.99
C PRO A 362 13.04 11.75 27.25
N ASP A 363 12.61 12.97 27.55
CA ASP A 363 11.88 13.30 28.77
C ASP A 363 10.40 13.64 28.50
N ALA A 364 9.83 13.14 27.40
CA ALA A 364 8.41 13.33 27.15
C ALA A 364 7.58 12.59 28.20
N ASP A 365 6.68 13.31 28.84
CA ASP A 365 5.73 12.79 29.81
C ASP A 365 4.31 13.28 29.49
N SER A 366 3.32 12.73 30.20
CA SER A 366 1.93 13.11 30.03
C SER A 366 1.45 13.09 28.57
N LEU A 367 1.92 12.09 27.82
CA LEU A 367 1.54 11.86 26.44
C LEU A 367 0.14 11.24 26.37
N VAL A 368 -0.72 11.87 25.60
CA VAL A 368 -2.01 11.32 25.20
C VAL A 368 -1.80 10.43 23.98
N ILE A 369 -2.42 9.26 24.00
CA ILE A 369 -2.50 8.39 22.82
C ILE A 369 -3.97 8.28 22.45
N GLU A 370 -4.31 8.89 21.34
CA GLU A 370 -5.67 8.96 20.81
C GLU A 370 -5.79 8.13 19.55
N ARG A 371 -6.67 7.13 19.54
CA ARG A 371 -7.10 6.48 18.30
C ARG A 371 -8.03 7.45 17.57
N THR A 372 -7.63 7.89 16.39
CA THR A 372 -8.41 8.81 15.55
C THR A 372 -9.18 8.12 14.44
N TYR A 373 -8.78 6.89 14.11
CA TYR A 373 -9.43 6.03 13.13
C TYR A 373 -9.44 4.57 13.61
N PRO A 374 -10.49 3.72 13.40
CA PRO A 374 -11.76 4.07 12.74
C PRO A 374 -12.71 4.91 13.61
N THR A 375 -12.56 4.87 14.91
CA THR A 375 -13.38 5.61 15.87
C THR A 375 -12.49 6.27 16.90
N ARG A 376 -12.90 7.44 17.37
CA ARG A 376 -12.16 8.20 18.36
C ARG A 376 -12.20 7.48 19.72
N TRP A 377 -11.03 7.26 20.28
CA TRP A 377 -10.87 6.67 21.61
C TRP A 377 -9.49 7.01 22.17
N ILE A 378 -9.41 7.30 23.47
CA ILE A 378 -8.14 7.64 24.12
C ILE A 378 -7.81 6.57 25.17
N TYR A 379 -6.55 6.17 25.20
CA TYR A 379 -6.08 5.19 26.20
C TYR A 379 -6.38 5.63 27.62
N PRO A 380 -6.73 4.71 28.56
CA PRO A 380 -7.15 5.04 29.91
C PRO A 380 -6.02 5.51 30.83
N ARG A 381 -4.84 5.81 30.26
CA ARG A 381 -3.70 6.37 30.98
C ARG A 381 -2.89 7.31 30.09
N LEU A 382 -2.11 8.16 30.72
CA LEU A 382 -1.06 8.92 30.02
C LEU A 382 0.21 8.08 29.90
N PHE A 383 1.04 8.40 28.93
CA PHE A 383 2.27 7.71 28.60
C PHE A 383 3.49 8.62 28.73
N SER A 384 4.66 8.01 28.79
CA SER A 384 5.96 8.68 28.82
C SER A 384 6.94 7.99 27.87
N THR A 385 8.04 8.64 27.56
CA THR A 385 9.14 8.01 26.84
C THR A 385 9.64 6.78 27.60
N GLY A 386 9.79 5.66 26.90
CA GLY A 386 10.11 4.37 27.45
C GLY A 386 8.91 3.45 27.73
N ASP A 387 7.69 4.00 27.71
CA ASP A 387 6.50 3.16 27.86
C ASP A 387 6.24 2.28 26.66
N MET A 388 5.63 1.10 26.93
CA MET A 388 5.13 0.19 25.92
C MET A 388 3.65 0.47 25.64
N LEU A 389 3.33 0.74 24.39
CA LEU A 389 1.97 0.84 23.87
C LEU A 389 1.55 -0.51 23.29
N GLU A 390 0.57 -1.16 23.91
CA GLU A 390 -0.06 -2.35 23.34
C GLU A 390 -1.25 -1.93 22.48
N ILE A 391 -1.24 -2.31 21.21
CA ILE A 391 -2.33 -2.08 20.26
C ILE A 391 -3.00 -3.42 19.97
N SER A 392 -4.30 -3.51 20.23
CA SER A 392 -5.14 -4.65 19.87
C SER A 392 -5.93 -4.31 18.61
N LEU A 393 -5.92 -5.21 17.64
CA LEU A 393 -6.57 -5.06 16.35
C LEU A 393 -7.49 -6.25 16.10
N ASP A 394 -8.70 -5.98 15.66
CA ASP A 394 -9.61 -7.00 15.15
C ASP A 394 -9.14 -7.52 13.77
N GLY A 395 -9.83 -8.53 13.25
CA GLY A 395 -9.50 -9.08 11.93
C GLY A 395 -9.62 -8.04 10.83
N PHE A 396 -8.57 -7.90 10.02
CA PHE A 396 -8.44 -6.92 8.93
C PHE A 396 -8.60 -5.45 9.36
N GLU A 397 -8.43 -5.16 10.64
CA GLU A 397 -8.56 -3.80 11.15
C GLU A 397 -7.36 -2.95 10.77
N THR A 398 -7.66 -1.72 10.37
CA THR A 398 -6.71 -0.62 10.25
C THR A 398 -7.02 0.41 11.33
N ALA A 399 -6.03 0.87 12.07
CA ALA A 399 -6.20 1.87 13.10
C ALA A 399 -5.09 2.92 13.05
N ILE A 400 -5.47 4.18 13.28
CA ILE A 400 -4.54 5.31 13.39
C ILE A 400 -4.59 5.84 14.81
N TYR A 401 -3.41 6.03 15.39
CA TYR A 401 -3.22 6.62 16.71
C TYR A 401 -2.36 7.88 16.58
N GLU A 402 -2.78 8.96 17.21
CA GLU A 402 -1.99 10.17 17.35
C GLU A 402 -1.43 10.26 18.76
N ILE A 403 -0.17 10.67 18.88
CA ILE A 403 0.58 10.82 20.13
C ILE A 403 0.90 12.30 20.29
N TYR A 404 0.52 12.90 21.41
CA TYR A 404 0.82 14.30 21.69
C TYR A 404 0.83 14.60 23.18
N PRO A 405 1.55 15.66 23.64
CA PRO A 405 1.52 16.10 25.03
C PRO A 405 0.13 16.59 25.43
N LEU A 406 -0.36 16.21 26.60
CA LEU A 406 -1.65 16.63 27.13
C LEU A 406 -1.85 18.17 27.10
N LYS A 407 -0.80 18.91 27.42
CA LYS A 407 -0.79 20.38 27.40
C LYS A 407 -1.07 21.00 26.03
N GLU A 408 -0.87 20.24 24.97
CA GLU A 408 -1.06 20.70 23.59
C GLU A 408 -2.46 20.37 23.07
N SER A 409 -3.29 19.68 23.85
CA SER A 409 -4.66 19.40 23.43
C SER A 409 -5.49 20.70 23.37
N PRO A 410 -6.09 20.99 22.22
CA PRO A 410 -6.94 22.19 22.09
C PRO A 410 -8.30 22.04 22.79
N PHE A 411 -8.71 20.81 23.12
CA PHE A 411 -10.01 20.45 23.66
C PHE A 411 -9.89 19.61 24.94
N PRO A 412 -10.99 19.40 25.68
CA PRO A 412 -11.04 18.49 26.81
C PRO A 412 -10.81 17.05 26.34
N ILE A 413 -10.15 16.24 27.17
CA ILE A 413 -9.84 14.85 26.90
C ILE A 413 -10.57 13.97 27.90
N VAL A 414 -11.21 12.92 27.42
CA VAL A 414 -11.80 11.85 28.24
C VAL A 414 -11.13 10.53 27.87
N THR A 415 -10.44 9.94 28.82
CA THR A 415 -9.73 8.67 28.59
C THR A 415 -10.61 7.45 28.80
N GLY A 416 -10.35 6.36 28.09
CA GLY A 416 -10.99 5.07 28.29
C GLY A 416 -12.46 4.96 27.85
N VAL A 417 -12.98 5.96 27.14
CA VAL A 417 -14.34 5.98 26.61
C VAL A 417 -14.35 6.47 25.18
N THR A 418 -15.39 6.12 24.45
CA THR A 418 -15.65 6.68 23.10
C THR A 418 -16.43 7.99 23.27
N PHE A 419 -15.95 9.05 22.64
CA PHE A 419 -16.57 10.36 22.77
C PHE A 419 -16.33 11.24 21.55
N ASP A 420 -17.19 12.25 21.40
CA ASP A 420 -17.02 13.36 20.49
C ASP A 420 -16.92 14.70 21.23
N VAL A 421 -16.28 15.65 20.56
CA VAL A 421 -16.10 17.01 21.08
C VAL A 421 -16.72 18.00 20.11
N LYS A 422 -17.75 18.74 20.55
CA LYS A 422 -18.36 19.81 19.78
C LYS A 422 -17.94 21.15 20.37
N LYS A 423 -17.49 22.06 19.53
CA LYS A 423 -17.19 23.44 19.95
C LYS A 423 -18.49 24.14 20.28
N ALA A 424 -18.64 24.61 21.51
CA ALA A 424 -19.81 25.34 21.97
C ALA A 424 -19.68 26.85 21.77
N ASP A 425 -18.47 27.40 22.06
CA ASP A 425 -18.09 28.81 21.85
C ASP A 425 -16.56 28.94 21.70
N GLU A 426 -15.98 30.14 21.80
CA GLU A 426 -14.54 30.35 21.55
C GLU A 426 -13.61 29.52 22.45
N ALA A 427 -14.01 29.23 23.68
CA ALA A 427 -13.19 28.62 24.72
C ALA A 427 -13.79 27.34 25.31
N GLN A 428 -15.03 27.02 25.01
CA GLN A 428 -15.76 25.93 25.65
C GLN A 428 -16.28 24.90 24.68
N TYR A 429 -16.40 23.67 25.15
CA TYR A 429 -16.78 22.49 24.40
C TYR A 429 -17.90 21.71 25.07
N ILE A 430 -18.68 21.02 24.29
CA ILE A 430 -19.65 20.01 24.71
C ILE A 430 -19.01 18.65 24.43
N LEU A 431 -18.98 17.80 25.45
CA LEU A 431 -18.57 16.40 25.32
C LEU A 431 -19.79 15.51 25.14
N GLU A 432 -19.82 14.75 24.06
CA GLU A 432 -20.81 13.69 23.85
C GLU A 432 -20.14 12.34 24.14
N LEU A 433 -20.59 11.68 25.19
CA LEU A 433 -20.07 10.38 25.60
C LEU A 433 -20.98 9.28 25.08
N TYR A 434 -20.41 8.32 24.35
CA TYR A 434 -21.13 7.15 23.81
C TYR A 434 -20.95 5.91 24.66
N ASP A 435 -20.03 5.95 25.61
CA ASP A 435 -19.74 4.88 26.55
C ASP A 435 -19.43 5.44 27.93
N ILE A 436 -19.53 4.63 28.97
CA ILE A 436 -19.20 4.99 30.35
C ILE A 436 -18.22 3.97 30.89
N SER A 437 -17.09 4.44 31.40
CA SER A 437 -16.07 3.62 32.01
C SER A 437 -15.74 4.11 33.42
N ASP A 438 -15.65 3.19 34.37
CA ASP A 438 -15.22 3.47 35.74
C ASP A 438 -13.74 3.88 35.83
N GLN A 439 -12.98 3.68 34.76
CA GLN A 439 -11.55 4.02 34.67
C GLN A 439 -11.30 5.31 33.89
N GLY A 440 -12.32 5.95 33.36
CA GLY A 440 -12.20 7.17 32.59
C GLY A 440 -11.73 8.35 33.45
N GLN A 441 -10.79 9.14 32.91
CA GLN A 441 -10.34 10.40 33.51
C GLN A 441 -10.63 11.54 32.56
N ILE A 442 -10.99 12.71 33.09
CA ILE A 442 -11.25 13.91 32.31
C ILE A 442 -10.12 14.91 32.58
N PHE A 443 -9.50 15.41 31.52
CA PHE A 443 -8.48 16.45 31.56
C PHE A 443 -8.97 17.73 30.87
N ASN A 444 -8.39 18.86 31.21
CA ASN A 444 -8.78 20.21 30.71
C ASN A 444 -10.26 20.50 30.99
N GLN A 445 -10.72 20.19 32.20
CA GLN A 445 -12.13 20.32 32.62
C GLN A 445 -12.64 21.75 32.51
N GLU A 446 -11.78 22.72 32.66
CA GLU A 446 -12.08 24.18 32.54
C GLU A 446 -12.61 24.56 31.16
N LYS A 447 -12.36 23.73 30.15
CA LYS A 447 -12.83 23.89 28.76
C LYS A 447 -14.22 23.26 28.52
N ILE A 448 -14.79 22.59 29.52
CA ILE A 448 -16.07 21.88 29.35
C ILE A 448 -17.22 22.78 29.71
N LYS A 449 -18.17 22.98 28.78
CA LYS A 449 -19.44 23.65 29.02
C LYS A 449 -20.52 22.71 29.53
N SER A 450 -20.65 21.55 28.90
CA SER A 450 -21.58 20.50 29.28
C SER A 450 -21.06 19.12 28.83
N VAL A 451 -21.56 18.10 29.51
CA VAL A 451 -21.36 16.70 29.11
C VAL A 451 -22.72 16.10 28.81
N GLU A 452 -22.90 15.57 27.64
CA GLU A 452 -24.10 14.89 27.20
C GLU A 452 -23.78 13.39 27.11
N VAL A 453 -24.63 12.57 27.69
CA VAL A 453 -24.49 11.11 27.63
C VAL A 453 -25.65 10.61 26.78
N GLU A 454 -25.37 10.06 25.62
CA GLU A 454 -26.39 9.41 24.81
C GLU A 454 -26.88 8.14 25.49
N SER A 455 -27.99 8.24 26.18
CA SER A 455 -28.67 7.07 26.75
C SER A 455 -29.33 6.29 25.64
N GLY A 456 -28.68 5.21 25.17
CA GLY A 456 -29.32 4.21 24.32
C GLY A 456 -28.69 3.90 22.98
N MET A 457 -27.73 4.68 22.50
CA MET A 457 -26.87 4.29 21.38
C MET A 457 -25.44 4.15 21.88
N VAL A 458 -25.14 3.00 22.38
CA VAL A 458 -23.74 2.56 22.38
C VAL A 458 -23.38 2.37 20.90
N SER A 459 -22.67 3.31 20.30
CA SER A 459 -21.81 2.94 19.19
C SER A 459 -20.62 2.17 19.79
N ARG A 460 -20.89 1.01 20.35
CA ARG A 460 -19.87 -0.04 20.36
C ARG A 460 -19.31 -0.10 18.96
N PRO A 461 -18.04 -0.42 18.78
CA PRO A 461 -17.59 -1.01 17.53
C PRO A 461 -18.69 -2.00 17.20
N VAL A 462 -19.46 -1.73 16.16
CA VAL A 462 -20.79 -2.30 15.87
C VAL A 462 -20.70 -3.77 16.24
N GLU A 463 -21.44 -4.22 17.29
CA GLU A 463 -21.45 -5.65 17.57
C GLU A 463 -21.81 -6.28 16.24
N PRO A 464 -20.99 -7.22 15.74
CA PRO A 464 -21.16 -7.66 14.38
C PRO A 464 -22.61 -8.03 14.21
N VAL A 465 -23.33 -7.27 13.37
CA VAL A 465 -24.76 -7.45 13.03
C VAL A 465 -24.99 -8.89 12.55
N ASN A 466 -23.89 -9.61 12.36
CA ASN A 466 -23.81 -10.99 11.91
C ASN A 466 -23.31 -11.87 13.03
N LYS A 467 -24.19 -12.67 13.61
CA LYS A 467 -23.75 -13.71 14.55
C LYS A 467 -23.32 -14.94 13.76
N LEU A 468 -22.01 -15.19 13.75
CA LEU A 468 -21.44 -16.42 13.21
C LEU A 468 -21.05 -17.37 14.34
N SER A 469 -21.48 -18.61 14.25
CA SER A 469 -20.97 -19.66 15.13
C SER A 469 -20.38 -20.80 14.30
N PHE A 470 -19.17 -21.21 14.65
CA PHE A 470 -18.38 -22.19 13.90
C PHE A 470 -18.31 -23.51 14.67
N LYS A 471 -18.53 -24.63 13.96
CA LYS A 471 -18.20 -25.97 14.41
C LYS A 471 -17.38 -26.67 13.33
N SER A 472 -16.31 -27.35 13.71
CA SER A 472 -15.49 -28.09 12.76
C SER A 472 -15.37 -29.55 13.12
N LYS A 473 -15.25 -30.39 12.10
CA LYS A 473 -14.99 -31.84 12.20
C LYS A 473 -13.95 -32.23 11.16
N THR A 474 -13.16 -33.23 11.48
CA THR A 474 -12.18 -33.82 10.57
C THR A 474 -12.41 -35.30 10.48
N ASN A 475 -12.53 -35.81 9.24
CA ASN A 475 -12.44 -37.20 8.90
C ASN A 475 -11.11 -37.45 8.17
N LYS A 476 -10.72 -38.71 7.96
CA LYS A 476 -9.40 -39.07 7.38
C LYS A 476 -8.98 -38.28 6.13
N ASN A 477 -9.92 -37.92 5.25
CA ASN A 477 -9.65 -37.26 3.97
C ASN A 477 -10.52 -36.04 3.69
N GLN A 478 -11.28 -35.56 4.71
CA GLN A 478 -12.21 -34.46 4.56
C GLN A 478 -12.31 -33.66 5.85
N SER A 479 -12.27 -32.34 5.73
CA SER A 479 -12.69 -31.41 6.77
C SER A 479 -14.11 -30.92 6.49
N GLU A 480 -14.87 -30.68 7.56
CA GLU A 480 -16.21 -30.10 7.52
C GLU A 480 -16.27 -28.93 8.50
N ILE A 481 -16.74 -27.80 8.02
CA ILE A 481 -17.01 -26.60 8.83
C ILE A 481 -18.51 -26.32 8.72
N ASP A 482 -19.19 -26.31 9.85
CA ASP A 482 -20.58 -25.89 9.97
C ASP A 482 -20.61 -24.47 10.54
N ILE A 483 -21.26 -23.54 9.84
CA ILE A 483 -21.41 -22.15 10.27
C ILE A 483 -22.91 -21.82 10.33
N ASN A 484 -23.39 -21.44 11.50
CA ASN A 484 -24.69 -20.80 11.60
C ASN A 484 -24.48 -19.29 11.45
N CYS A 485 -25.19 -18.72 10.49
CA CYS A 485 -25.13 -17.32 10.14
C CYS A 485 -26.52 -16.71 10.32
N ASP A 486 -26.62 -15.55 10.97
CA ASP A 486 -27.83 -14.75 11.07
C ASP A 486 -27.54 -13.36 10.54
N LEU A 487 -28.05 -13.06 9.32
CA LEU A 487 -27.87 -11.79 8.60
C LEU A 487 -29.11 -10.93 8.77
N GLU A 488 -28.97 -9.79 9.41
CA GLU A 488 -30.07 -8.86 9.58
C GLU A 488 -30.59 -8.29 8.25
N LYS A 489 -31.86 -7.95 8.23
CA LYS A 489 -32.55 -7.40 7.03
C LYS A 489 -32.03 -6.02 6.60
N SER A 490 -31.30 -5.33 7.46
CA SER A 490 -30.69 -4.02 7.20
C SER A 490 -29.43 -4.10 6.33
N ILE A 491 -28.93 -5.32 6.07
CA ILE A 491 -27.75 -5.55 5.26
C ILE A 491 -28.14 -5.62 3.79
N ASN A 492 -27.56 -4.74 2.97
CA ASN A 492 -27.85 -4.72 1.53
C ASN A 492 -27.03 -5.73 0.74
N ASN A 493 -25.76 -5.90 1.12
CA ASN A 493 -24.82 -6.78 0.45
C ASN A 493 -24.07 -7.63 1.48
N ALA A 494 -24.00 -8.92 1.22
CA ALA A 494 -23.16 -9.82 2.01
C ALA A 494 -22.45 -10.80 1.09
N THR A 495 -21.16 -10.98 1.29
CA THR A 495 -20.32 -11.92 0.54
C THR A 495 -19.62 -12.86 1.50
N LEU A 496 -19.84 -14.16 1.30
CA LEU A 496 -19.08 -15.20 1.97
C LEU A 496 -17.80 -15.46 1.19
N SER A 497 -16.66 -15.33 1.86
CA SER A 497 -15.35 -15.68 1.33
C SER A 497 -14.80 -16.91 2.03
N VAL A 498 -14.17 -17.79 1.25
CA VAL A 498 -13.50 -18.99 1.74
C VAL A 498 -12.13 -19.07 1.10
N LEU A 499 -11.10 -19.01 1.93
CA LEU A 499 -9.72 -19.21 1.52
C LEU A 499 -9.23 -20.56 2.02
N VAL A 500 -8.74 -21.39 1.12
CA VAL A 500 -8.10 -22.65 1.44
C VAL A 500 -6.62 -22.54 1.13
N ARG A 501 -5.78 -22.81 2.13
CA ARG A 501 -4.33 -22.65 2.04
C ARG A 501 -3.64 -23.92 2.50
N SER A 502 -2.68 -24.41 1.73
CA SER A 502 -1.80 -25.49 2.13
C SER A 502 -0.62 -24.93 2.93
N ILE A 503 -0.31 -25.54 4.06
CA ILE A 503 0.94 -25.28 4.77
C ILE A 503 1.96 -26.23 4.15
N SER A 504 2.85 -25.70 3.30
CA SER A 504 3.95 -26.50 2.77
C SER A 504 5.00 -26.74 3.84
N ALA A 505 5.57 -27.93 3.87
CA ALA A 505 6.66 -28.28 4.79
C ALA A 505 7.99 -27.54 4.50
N SER A 506 8.00 -26.65 3.49
CA SER A 506 9.16 -25.82 3.13
C SER A 506 8.71 -24.38 2.92
N ALA A 507 8.97 -23.55 3.89
CA ALA A 507 8.70 -22.10 3.86
C ALA A 507 9.59 -21.30 2.88
N ASP A 508 10.35 -21.97 2.02
CA ASP A 508 11.41 -21.33 1.22
C ASP A 508 11.06 -21.07 -0.25
N ASN A 509 9.85 -21.37 -0.71
CA ASN A 509 9.52 -21.29 -2.15
C ASN A 509 8.70 -20.07 -2.58
N SER A 510 8.37 -19.11 -1.70
CA SER A 510 7.71 -17.86 -2.08
C SER A 510 8.62 -16.87 -2.84
N PHE A 511 9.90 -17.20 -3.01
CA PHE A 511 10.91 -16.30 -3.59
C PHE A 511 11.13 -16.45 -5.10
N LYS A 512 10.49 -17.39 -5.78
CA LYS A 512 10.75 -17.57 -7.24
C LYS A 512 10.07 -16.56 -8.15
N ASP A 513 9.01 -15.89 -7.70
CA ASP A 513 8.20 -15.02 -8.57
C ASP A 513 8.58 -13.54 -8.51
N SER A 514 9.58 -13.15 -7.71
CA SER A 514 9.92 -11.73 -7.53
C SER A 514 11.34 -11.32 -7.95
N ILE A 515 12.10 -12.21 -8.60
CA ILE A 515 13.38 -11.83 -9.21
C ILE A 515 13.14 -11.67 -10.71
N PRO A 516 13.37 -10.49 -11.30
CA PRO A 516 13.33 -10.33 -12.74
C PRO A 516 14.28 -11.33 -13.42
N GLU A 517 13.85 -12.01 -14.47
CA GLU A 517 14.62 -12.99 -15.24
C GLU A 517 16.02 -12.50 -15.69
N THR A 518 16.29 -11.22 -15.61
CA THR A 518 17.54 -10.57 -16.01
C THR A 518 18.70 -10.71 -15.01
N VAL A 519 18.52 -11.33 -13.85
CA VAL A 519 19.59 -11.50 -12.84
C VAL A 519 20.06 -12.96 -12.73
N MET A 520 19.42 -13.90 -13.39
CA MET A 520 19.82 -15.31 -13.38
C MET A 520 20.85 -15.62 -14.47
N SER A 521 22.10 -15.22 -14.30
CA SER A 521 23.22 -15.83 -14.99
C SER A 521 23.84 -16.92 -14.10
N GLU A 522 23.63 -18.16 -14.52
CA GLU A 522 24.46 -19.34 -14.23
C GLU A 522 24.86 -19.58 -12.76
N THR A 523 23.91 -19.99 -11.92
CA THR A 523 24.22 -20.88 -10.82
C THR A 523 23.32 -22.10 -10.93
N ILE A 524 23.95 -23.27 -11.12
CA ILE A 524 23.30 -24.57 -11.25
C ILE A 524 22.40 -24.80 -10.02
N ILE A 525 21.09 -24.64 -10.20
CA ILE A 525 20.10 -25.12 -9.23
C ILE A 525 19.88 -26.60 -9.58
N GLN A 526 20.34 -27.50 -8.71
CA GLN A 526 19.89 -28.87 -8.74
C GLN A 526 18.36 -28.87 -8.61
N GLU A 527 17.69 -29.41 -9.60
CA GLU A 527 16.24 -29.68 -9.57
C GLU A 527 15.95 -30.64 -8.39
N THR A 528 15.60 -30.07 -7.25
CA THR A 528 14.89 -30.85 -6.25
C THR A 528 13.46 -30.99 -6.77
N ASN A 529 13.00 -32.23 -6.94
CA ASN A 529 11.59 -32.56 -7.23
C ASN A 529 10.70 -32.03 -6.10
N ILE A 530 10.27 -30.78 -6.21
CA ILE A 530 9.31 -30.16 -5.30
C ILE A 530 7.94 -30.56 -5.83
N GLN A 531 7.30 -31.45 -5.11
CA GLN A 531 5.92 -31.83 -5.40
C GLN A 531 5.04 -30.60 -5.21
N GLU A 532 4.31 -30.17 -6.24
CA GLU A 532 3.37 -29.05 -6.12
C GLU A 532 2.40 -29.31 -4.95
N PRO A 533 2.10 -28.30 -4.11
CA PRO A 533 1.20 -28.47 -3.00
C PRO A 533 -0.20 -28.84 -3.49
N VAL A 534 -0.72 -29.95 -3.01
CA VAL A 534 -2.06 -30.43 -3.37
C VAL A 534 -3.08 -29.58 -2.60
N LEU A 535 -3.96 -28.88 -3.34
CA LEU A 535 -5.11 -28.20 -2.77
C LEU A 535 -6.31 -29.15 -2.67
N PRO A 536 -7.06 -29.16 -1.56
CA PRO A 536 -8.28 -29.94 -1.44
C PRO A 536 -9.40 -29.36 -2.30
N VAL A 537 -10.26 -30.21 -2.84
CA VAL A 537 -11.49 -29.77 -3.50
C VAL A 537 -12.46 -29.23 -2.47
N THR A 538 -12.82 -27.97 -2.62
CA THR A 538 -13.73 -27.27 -1.71
C THR A 538 -15.15 -27.24 -2.27
N THR A 539 -16.11 -27.59 -1.43
CA THR A 539 -17.55 -27.54 -1.74
C THR A 539 -18.28 -26.79 -0.63
N ILE A 540 -19.14 -25.85 -1.01
CA ILE A 540 -19.95 -25.08 -0.08
C ILE A 540 -21.42 -25.39 -0.31
N LEU A 541 -22.13 -25.70 0.78
CA LEU A 541 -23.60 -25.79 0.81
C LEU A 541 -24.14 -24.65 1.66
N ILE A 542 -25.14 -23.95 1.15
CA ILE A 542 -25.94 -22.99 1.92
C ILE A 542 -27.36 -23.55 1.99
N ASP A 543 -27.86 -23.77 3.21
CA ASP A 543 -29.18 -24.37 3.48
C ASP A 543 -29.39 -25.71 2.74
N GLY A 544 -28.33 -26.52 2.72
CA GLY A 544 -28.32 -27.83 2.07
C GLY A 544 -28.18 -27.81 0.54
N LYS A 545 -28.14 -26.65 -0.09
CA LYS A 545 -27.98 -26.51 -1.55
C LYS A 545 -26.52 -26.18 -1.89
N LYS A 546 -25.95 -26.91 -2.86
CA LYS A 546 -24.62 -26.59 -3.38
C LYS A 546 -24.63 -25.25 -4.11
N VAL A 547 -23.76 -24.35 -3.71
CA VAL A 547 -23.62 -23.04 -4.36
C VAL A 547 -22.53 -23.06 -5.40
N LYS A 548 -22.71 -22.24 -6.44
CA LYS A 548 -21.66 -21.97 -7.43
C LYS A 548 -20.66 -21.00 -6.79
N LEU A 549 -19.42 -21.44 -6.65
CA LEU A 549 -18.34 -20.60 -6.17
C LEU A 549 -17.73 -19.80 -7.31
N GLU A 550 -17.51 -18.53 -7.10
CA GLU A 550 -16.63 -17.75 -7.93
C GLU A 550 -15.20 -17.95 -7.41
N VAL A 551 -14.30 -18.38 -8.28
CA VAL A 551 -12.87 -18.45 -7.97
C VAL A 551 -12.31 -17.04 -8.14
N VAL A 552 -11.97 -16.39 -7.04
CA VAL A 552 -11.36 -15.07 -7.08
C VAL A 552 -9.94 -15.18 -7.60
N LYS A 553 -9.16 -16.11 -7.03
CA LYS A 553 -7.81 -16.45 -7.45
C LYS A 553 -7.43 -17.86 -6.95
N GLN A 554 -6.60 -18.53 -7.71
CA GLN A 554 -5.96 -19.78 -7.31
C GLN A 554 -4.51 -19.74 -7.75
N GLU A 555 -3.59 -19.99 -6.81
CA GLU A 555 -2.15 -20.04 -7.05
C GLU A 555 -1.54 -21.15 -6.18
N GLY A 556 -0.82 -22.09 -6.79
CA GLY A 556 -0.05 -23.13 -6.12
C GLY A 556 -0.64 -23.62 -4.80
N ALA A 557 -0.21 -23.05 -3.70
CA ALA A 557 -0.54 -23.48 -2.34
C ALA A 557 -1.88 -22.96 -1.79
N TRP A 558 -2.65 -22.17 -2.53
CA TRP A 558 -3.90 -21.61 -2.02
C TRP A 558 -4.96 -21.34 -3.10
N ALA A 559 -6.22 -21.32 -2.68
CA ALA A 559 -7.37 -20.94 -3.50
C ALA A 559 -8.37 -20.12 -2.70
N TRP A 560 -8.82 -19.02 -3.29
CA TRP A 560 -9.79 -18.11 -2.72
C TRP A 560 -11.10 -18.15 -3.50
N TYR A 561 -12.19 -18.39 -2.79
CA TYR A 561 -13.54 -18.50 -3.33
C TYR A 561 -14.44 -17.46 -2.68
N LYS A 562 -15.43 -16.97 -3.42
CA LYS A 562 -16.51 -16.12 -2.90
C LYS A 562 -17.87 -16.56 -3.42
N THR A 563 -18.91 -16.19 -2.69
CA THR A 563 -20.31 -16.30 -3.10
C THR A 563 -21.16 -15.28 -2.36
N ASP A 564 -22.17 -14.75 -3.03
CA ASP A 564 -23.10 -13.82 -2.39
C ASP A 564 -24.03 -14.54 -1.43
N MET A 565 -24.42 -13.81 -0.37
CA MET A 565 -25.33 -14.28 0.67
C MET A 565 -26.60 -13.43 0.70
N ALA A 566 -27.75 -14.09 0.80
CA ALA A 566 -28.99 -13.40 1.10
C ALA A 566 -29.10 -13.05 2.59
N THR A 567 -29.97 -12.11 2.94
CA THR A 567 -30.31 -11.82 4.35
C THR A 567 -31.13 -12.95 4.95
N GLY A 568 -31.01 -13.16 6.26
CA GLY A 568 -31.73 -14.18 7.01
C GLY A 568 -30.82 -15.17 7.73
N LYS A 569 -31.42 -16.24 8.24
CA LYS A 569 -30.71 -17.31 8.93
C LYS A 569 -30.26 -18.37 7.95
N HIS A 570 -28.98 -18.67 7.93
CA HIS A 570 -28.39 -19.66 7.05
C HIS A 570 -27.54 -20.68 7.79
N LEU A 571 -27.59 -21.92 7.33
CA LEU A 571 -26.63 -22.96 7.70
C LEU A 571 -25.65 -23.16 6.53
N ILE A 572 -24.41 -22.73 6.71
CA ILE A 572 -23.35 -22.88 5.75
C ILE A 572 -22.53 -24.11 6.12
N LYS A 573 -22.27 -24.99 5.15
CA LYS A 573 -21.37 -26.13 5.32
C LYS A 573 -20.26 -26.06 4.27
N ILE A 574 -19.04 -26.12 4.74
CA ILE A 574 -17.84 -26.10 3.89
C ILE A 574 -17.14 -27.44 4.03
N PHE A 575 -16.91 -28.08 2.92
CA PHE A 575 -16.18 -29.34 2.84
C PHE A 575 -14.91 -29.13 2.04
N SER A 576 -13.76 -29.49 2.61
CA SER A 576 -12.49 -29.55 1.88
C SER A 576 -12.00 -30.99 1.88
N ARG A 577 -11.86 -31.60 0.68
CA ARG A 577 -11.57 -33.02 0.52
C ARG A 577 -10.35 -33.24 -0.37
N VAL A 578 -9.44 -34.08 0.08
CA VAL A 578 -8.32 -34.56 -0.74
C VAL A 578 -8.82 -35.57 -1.77
N GLN A 579 -8.40 -35.43 -3.03
CA GLN A 579 -8.96 -36.22 -4.14
C GLN A 579 -8.49 -37.69 -4.13
N ASN A 580 -7.21 -37.91 -3.83
CA ASN A 580 -6.64 -39.25 -3.81
C ASN A 580 -6.45 -39.75 -2.38
N LYS A 581 -6.62 -41.06 -2.15
CA LYS A 581 -6.47 -41.66 -0.82
C LYS A 581 -5.06 -41.51 -0.21
N ASN A 582 -4.06 -41.30 -1.08
CA ASN A 582 -2.66 -41.13 -0.68
C ASN A 582 -2.23 -39.67 -0.54
N ASP A 583 -3.07 -38.70 -0.97
CA ASP A 583 -2.75 -37.31 -0.86
C ASP A 583 -2.83 -36.88 0.60
N LYS A 584 -1.84 -36.12 1.03
CA LYS A 584 -1.77 -35.52 2.34
C LYS A 584 -1.98 -34.02 2.21
N TRP A 585 -2.79 -33.46 3.05
CA TRP A 585 -2.98 -32.00 3.10
C TRP A 585 -3.00 -31.53 4.56
N SER A 586 -2.17 -30.56 4.83
CA SER A 586 -2.24 -29.77 6.05
C SER A 586 -2.39 -28.30 5.65
N GLY A 587 -3.29 -27.59 6.29
CA GLY A 587 -3.53 -26.21 5.91
C GLY A 587 -4.64 -25.54 6.69
N ASN A 588 -4.95 -24.35 6.28
CA ASN A 588 -5.99 -23.53 6.88
C ASN A 588 -7.16 -23.36 5.92
N VAL A 589 -8.37 -23.37 6.49
CA VAL A 589 -9.59 -22.89 5.83
C VAL A 589 -10.04 -21.67 6.60
N SER A 590 -9.84 -20.49 6.00
CA SER A 590 -10.30 -19.23 6.56
C SER A 590 -11.62 -18.86 5.92
N VAL A 591 -12.60 -18.51 6.74
CA VAL A 591 -13.95 -18.17 6.29
C VAL A 591 -14.33 -16.85 6.90
N TRP A 592 -14.79 -15.91 6.07
CA TRP A 592 -15.34 -14.67 6.57
C TRP A 592 -16.55 -14.21 5.76
N LEU A 593 -17.40 -13.50 6.45
CA LEU A 593 -18.55 -12.83 5.88
C LEU A 593 -18.28 -11.33 5.86
N HIS A 594 -18.30 -10.77 4.69
CA HIS A 594 -18.14 -9.36 4.46
C HIS A 594 -19.49 -8.75 4.12
N THR A 595 -19.86 -7.71 4.82
CA THR A 595 -21.07 -6.93 4.56
C THR A 595 -20.69 -5.48 4.29
N ASP A 596 -21.66 -4.66 3.91
CA ASP A 596 -21.47 -3.20 3.79
C ASP A 596 -21.09 -2.53 5.12
N GLN A 597 -21.25 -3.20 6.26
CA GLN A 597 -21.05 -2.64 7.60
C GLN A 597 -19.93 -3.32 8.39
N THR A 598 -19.72 -4.62 8.24
CA THR A 598 -18.83 -5.40 9.09
C THR A 598 -18.13 -6.54 8.35
N ILE A 599 -17.02 -6.98 8.95
CA ILE A 599 -16.33 -8.21 8.59
C ILE A 599 -16.33 -9.10 9.81
N ASN A 600 -16.68 -10.35 9.62
CA ASN A 600 -16.69 -11.35 10.70
C ASN A 600 -16.26 -12.70 10.15
N GLY A 601 -15.36 -13.40 10.82
CA GLY A 601 -14.86 -14.67 10.32
C GLY A 601 -13.94 -15.39 11.28
N LYS A 602 -13.36 -16.47 10.78
CA LYS A 602 -12.42 -17.31 11.52
C LYS A 602 -11.55 -18.13 10.58
N SER A 603 -10.31 -18.36 11.00
CA SER A 603 -9.41 -19.34 10.40
C SER A 603 -9.39 -20.62 11.20
N LEU A 604 -9.40 -21.75 10.51
CA LEU A 604 -9.41 -23.09 11.13
C LEU A 604 -8.31 -23.93 10.49
N SER A 605 -7.45 -24.51 11.32
CA SER A 605 -6.36 -25.36 10.87
C SER A 605 -6.82 -26.83 10.78
N PHE A 606 -6.42 -27.51 9.73
CA PHE A 606 -6.74 -28.91 9.47
C PHE A 606 -5.51 -29.70 9.05
N SER A 607 -5.47 -30.94 9.47
CA SER A 607 -4.55 -31.95 8.94
C SER A 607 -5.36 -33.17 8.53
N LEU A 608 -5.30 -33.51 7.25
CA LEU A 608 -6.01 -34.64 6.65
C LEU A 608 -5.06 -35.84 6.43
N THR A 609 -4.20 -36.11 7.39
CA THR A 609 -3.25 -37.23 7.33
C THR A 609 -3.35 -38.08 8.60
N GLU A 610 -3.20 -39.40 8.44
CA GLU A 610 -2.92 -40.27 9.57
C GLU A 610 -1.48 -40.01 10.05
N ASN A 611 -1.33 -39.52 11.28
CA ASN A 611 -0.05 -39.39 12.00
C ASN A 611 1.01 -38.39 11.42
N VAL A 612 0.74 -37.11 11.50
CA VAL A 612 1.83 -36.13 11.55
C VAL A 612 1.71 -35.36 12.87
N LYS A 613 2.67 -35.57 13.78
CA LYS A 613 2.94 -34.59 14.85
C LYS A 613 3.36 -33.30 14.12
N GLU A 614 2.74 -32.19 14.50
CA GLU A 614 3.22 -30.87 14.05
C GLU A 614 4.73 -30.79 14.22
N PRO A 615 5.50 -30.50 13.16
CA PRO A 615 6.89 -30.16 13.36
C PRO A 615 6.90 -28.91 14.25
N PRO A 616 7.78 -28.85 15.26
CA PRO A 616 7.95 -27.62 16.03
C PRO A 616 8.28 -26.50 15.02
N LEU A 617 7.60 -25.37 15.16
CA LEU A 617 7.95 -24.16 14.41
C LEU A 617 9.47 -23.96 14.53
N PRO A 618 10.19 -23.75 13.41
CA PRO A 618 11.61 -23.48 13.48
C PRO A 618 11.83 -22.31 14.45
N PRO A 619 12.87 -22.38 15.32
CA PRO A 619 13.17 -21.29 16.22
C PRO A 619 13.30 -20.02 15.39
N ARG A 620 12.55 -18.97 15.72
CA ARG A 620 12.61 -17.68 15.04
C ARG A 620 14.07 -17.24 14.98
N PRO A 621 14.67 -16.97 13.81
CA PRO A 621 15.94 -16.29 13.78
C PRO A 621 15.64 -14.86 14.26
N TYR A 622 16.01 -14.54 15.47
CA TYR A 622 15.97 -13.25 16.15
C TYR A 622 14.69 -12.40 15.95
N PRO A 623 14.00 -11.98 17.01
CA PRO A 623 12.97 -10.97 16.90
C PRO A 623 13.56 -9.72 16.28
N ALA A 624 12.87 -9.13 15.29
CA ALA A 624 13.32 -7.92 14.57
C ALA A 624 13.71 -6.77 15.52
N ASN A 625 13.09 -6.72 16.70
CA ASN A 625 13.38 -5.76 17.76
C ASN A 625 14.76 -5.96 18.43
N GLU A 626 15.32 -7.17 18.42
CA GLU A 626 16.66 -7.41 18.98
C GLU A 626 17.78 -7.00 18.04
N LEU A 627 17.57 -7.07 16.73
CA LEU A 627 18.53 -6.56 15.74
C LEU A 627 18.68 -5.04 15.85
N LYS A 628 17.57 -4.29 15.99
CA LYS A 628 17.61 -2.83 16.18
C LYS A 628 18.23 -2.42 17.52
N ARG A 629 18.12 -3.22 18.59
CA ARG A 629 18.71 -2.93 19.91
C ARG A 629 20.24 -3.05 19.94
N ASN A 630 20.82 -3.82 19.03
CA ASN A 630 22.27 -4.05 19.00
C ASN A 630 23.04 -3.10 18.08
N ILE A 631 22.35 -2.27 17.28
CA ILE A 631 22.98 -1.24 16.45
C ILE A 631 22.92 0.09 17.20
N LYS A 632 23.91 0.32 18.06
CA LYS A 632 24.18 1.67 18.57
C LYS A 632 24.89 2.43 17.46
N LEU A 633 24.19 3.38 16.84
CA LEU A 633 24.70 4.27 15.79
C LEU A 633 25.98 5.06 16.15
N GLY A 634 26.50 4.94 17.36
CA GLY A 634 27.75 5.57 17.83
C GLY A 634 28.99 4.66 17.88
N GLU A 635 28.87 3.36 17.62
CA GLU A 635 29.98 2.40 17.79
C GLU A 635 30.37 1.65 16.49
N VAL A 636 29.84 2.03 15.34
CA VAL A 636 30.29 1.47 14.07
C VAL A 636 31.57 2.18 13.63
N ASN A 637 32.70 1.64 14.00
CA ASN A 637 33.97 1.97 13.37
C ASN A 637 33.95 1.38 11.96
N VAL A 638 33.55 2.16 10.99
CA VAL A 638 33.72 1.84 9.58
C VAL A 638 35.22 1.97 9.29
N ARG A 639 35.97 0.88 9.29
CA ARG A 639 37.25 0.84 8.61
C ARG A 639 36.96 0.85 7.11
N LEU A 640 37.22 1.97 6.50
CA LEU A 640 37.34 2.03 5.05
C LEU A 640 38.54 1.16 4.66
N PRO A 641 38.44 0.31 3.63
CA PRO A 641 39.64 -0.36 3.09
C PRO A 641 40.56 0.71 2.52
N GLU A 642 41.87 0.55 2.82
CA GLU A 642 42.95 1.34 2.24
C GLU A 642 43.00 1.20 0.70
#